data_d9f6b39697ad48676c48afd5f3e33e40
#
_entry.id   d9f6b39697ad48676c48afd5f3e33e40
#
_cell.length_a   1.000
_cell.length_b   1.000
_cell.length_c   1.000
_cell.angle_alpha   90.00
_cell.angle_beta   90.00
_cell.angle_gamma   90.00
#
_symmetry.space_group_name_H-M   'P 1'
#
loop_
_entity.id
_entity.type
_entity.pdbx_description
1 polymer ?
#
loop_
_entity_poly.entity_id
_entity_poly.type
_entity_poly.pdbx_seq_one_letter_code
_entity_poly.pdbx_strand_id
1 'polypeptide(L)'
;MLAASLNGTIGRAGLLLVLAATVSGALSTAYAIRKGDARMSSQSRWYALLALLGAVVAVAMMQRALITRDFDLAYVQQVGSDSTPRIYNIAAMWSALEGSILLWLIVLALMVGAVAWRYRARAGDPLVAWAMIVLFVVTAFFALLSFGPADPFVAGVPGRDFGRGPNPLLQNHILVLFHPPILYLGYVGITVPFAFAIAALVTGRVGEGWLAETRRWALLSWAFLTLGILLGGWWSYEVLGWSGVWAWDPVENASLLPWLTGTAYIHSVMVQERRGMLRVWNLSLLIATFALTILGTFLTRSGVLSSVHAFSAGSVGGYLLAFFGVIVVVSLGLIAWRGDRLRAPGLIDSPVSREGAFLANNVMFALFAFVVLLGTVFPLIVEALQDRQTIVGAPYFDRLSMPIGLVLLFLMAIAPALPWRKASGEVLGQRLYWPAWCGAGALAVAVAVGASGWAPLLAFGLGGFAAGAAGRQLVLATRRQGWRGLVGRTNGGMIVHLGVIIIAVALAASNSYTRSATLTLDVGTPASALGHTFELERIVETLDERARVVKAEVLLDGDRVYRPASTKYLQFGQDIGTPSVRTGVTKDVYLTLEPGSGVRGGDRDAVIRVFVKPLILWLWIGGGIVAFGTLLAAFPSSRRRRPTDPASAPVPVGRSEERVAAERAAGERPDTSRVGTDADDVPAEELTGV
;
A
#
# COMPACT_ATOMS: atom_id res chain seq x y z
N MET A 1 5.28 23.15 -39.51
CA MET A 1 4.57 22.10 -38.79
C MET A 1 5.54 20.98 -38.60
N LEU A 2 6.02 20.74 -37.37
CA LEU A 2 6.80 19.57 -37.01
C LEU A 2 5.93 18.34 -37.30
N ALA A 3 6.41 17.41 -38.10
CA ALA A 3 5.72 16.13 -38.32
C ALA A 3 5.62 15.42 -36.97
N ALA A 4 4.41 15.37 -36.42
CA ALA A 4 4.18 14.66 -35.17
C ALA A 4 4.52 13.18 -35.40
N SER A 5 5.31 12.57 -34.52
CA SER A 5 5.62 11.16 -34.65
C SER A 5 4.35 10.31 -34.63
N LEU A 6 4.36 9.19 -35.35
CA LEU A 6 3.21 8.26 -35.36
C LEU A 6 2.83 7.84 -33.93
N ASN A 7 3.84 7.57 -33.08
CA ASN A 7 3.63 7.21 -31.69
C ASN A 7 2.95 8.33 -30.90
N GLY A 8 3.38 9.58 -31.11
CA GLY A 8 2.78 10.76 -30.48
C GLY A 8 1.34 10.97 -30.90
N THR A 9 1.05 10.88 -32.19
CA THR A 9 -0.32 11.09 -32.72
C THR A 9 -1.29 10.04 -32.21
N ILE A 10 -0.96 8.75 -32.32
CA ILE A 10 -1.83 7.65 -31.89
C ILE A 10 -1.93 7.63 -30.35
N GLY A 11 -0.82 7.90 -29.63
CA GLY A 11 -0.83 7.96 -28.17
C GLY A 11 -1.75 9.06 -27.63
N ARG A 12 -1.70 10.26 -28.20
CA ARG A 12 -2.62 11.36 -27.86
C ARG A 12 -4.07 11.05 -28.21
N ALA A 13 -4.32 10.38 -29.35
CA ALA A 13 -5.66 9.92 -29.70
C ALA A 13 -6.19 8.93 -28.65
N GLY A 14 -5.32 8.04 -28.14
CA GLY A 14 -5.64 7.17 -27.01
C GLY A 14 -6.04 7.96 -25.74
N LEU A 15 -5.29 8.97 -25.35
CA LEU A 15 -5.62 9.83 -24.19
C LEU A 15 -6.94 10.59 -24.39
N LEU A 16 -7.18 11.14 -25.59
CA LEU A 16 -8.45 11.76 -25.94
C LEU A 16 -9.63 10.79 -25.85
N LEU A 17 -9.44 9.56 -26.29
CA LEU A 17 -10.45 8.52 -26.16
C LEU A 17 -10.77 8.21 -24.68
N VAL A 18 -9.76 8.15 -23.79
CA VAL A 18 -9.98 7.99 -22.34
C VAL A 18 -10.82 9.16 -21.82
N LEU A 19 -10.42 10.39 -22.13
CA LEU A 19 -11.12 11.60 -21.66
C LEU A 19 -12.55 11.64 -22.16
N ALA A 20 -12.76 11.49 -23.45
CA ALA A 20 -14.09 11.51 -24.09
C ALA A 20 -14.99 10.39 -23.52
N ALA A 21 -14.47 9.17 -23.40
CA ALA A 21 -15.21 8.05 -22.85
C ALA A 21 -15.60 8.25 -21.38
N THR A 22 -14.70 8.77 -20.55
CA THR A 22 -14.97 8.96 -19.12
C THR A 22 -15.92 10.13 -18.86
N VAL A 23 -15.77 11.23 -19.56
CA VAL A 23 -16.71 12.38 -19.46
C VAL A 23 -18.09 11.98 -19.96
N SER A 24 -18.17 11.37 -21.15
CA SER A 24 -19.46 10.90 -21.71
C SER A 24 -20.09 9.83 -20.85
N GLY A 25 -19.28 8.92 -20.28
CA GLY A 25 -19.72 7.87 -19.36
C GLY A 25 -20.31 8.44 -18.08
N ALA A 26 -19.67 9.45 -17.47
CA ALA A 26 -20.19 10.13 -16.29
C ALA A 26 -21.50 10.84 -16.57
N LEU A 27 -21.56 11.65 -17.64
CA LEU A 27 -22.76 12.41 -18.03
C LEU A 27 -23.92 11.51 -18.43
N SER A 28 -23.67 10.48 -19.26
CA SER A 28 -24.68 9.49 -19.67
C SER A 28 -25.26 8.73 -18.49
N THR A 29 -24.39 8.29 -17.56
CA THR A 29 -24.83 7.56 -16.36
C THR A 29 -25.62 8.48 -15.42
N ALA A 30 -25.21 9.74 -15.23
CA ALA A 30 -25.93 10.72 -14.44
C ALA A 30 -27.33 11.03 -15.04
N TYR A 31 -27.41 11.18 -16.36
CA TYR A 31 -28.67 11.36 -17.05
C TYR A 31 -29.59 10.15 -16.92
N ALA A 32 -29.02 8.94 -17.05
CA ALA A 32 -29.77 7.68 -16.87
C ALA A 32 -30.37 7.54 -15.47
N ILE A 33 -29.59 7.90 -14.42
CA ILE A 33 -30.11 7.94 -13.03
C ILE A 33 -31.28 8.90 -12.92
N ARG A 34 -31.15 10.10 -13.48
CA ARG A 34 -32.22 11.13 -13.42
C ARG A 34 -33.50 10.67 -14.11
N LYS A 35 -33.39 9.93 -15.21
CA LYS A 35 -34.53 9.39 -15.97
C LYS A 35 -35.04 8.04 -15.46
N GLY A 36 -34.34 7.38 -14.55
CA GLY A 36 -34.67 6.02 -14.09
C GLY A 36 -34.44 4.96 -15.16
N ASP A 37 -33.62 5.24 -16.19
CA ASP A 37 -33.36 4.32 -17.30
C ASP A 37 -32.20 3.36 -17.01
N ALA A 38 -32.54 2.15 -16.58
CA ALA A 38 -31.57 1.10 -16.30
C ALA A 38 -30.83 0.60 -17.57
N ARG A 39 -31.46 0.68 -18.77
CA ARG A 39 -30.82 0.28 -20.03
C ARG A 39 -29.70 1.25 -20.38
N MET A 40 -29.97 2.54 -20.24
CA MET A 40 -28.96 3.57 -20.46
C MET A 40 -27.84 3.49 -19.42
N SER A 41 -28.12 3.21 -18.15
CA SER A 41 -27.10 2.95 -17.12
C SER A 41 -26.19 1.79 -17.50
N SER A 42 -26.70 0.77 -18.20
CA SER A 42 -25.91 -0.38 -18.63
C SER A 42 -24.86 -0.04 -19.71
N GLN A 43 -24.99 1.12 -20.37
CA GLN A 43 -24.01 1.58 -21.36
C GLN A 43 -22.69 2.03 -20.69
N SER A 44 -22.67 2.29 -19.38
CA SER A 44 -21.47 2.60 -18.62
C SER A 44 -20.32 1.61 -18.86
N ARG A 45 -20.64 0.34 -19.12
CA ARG A 45 -19.66 -0.70 -19.45
C ARG A 45 -18.90 -0.40 -20.77
N TRP A 46 -19.57 0.15 -21.76
CA TRP A 46 -18.95 0.46 -23.05
C TRP A 46 -18.02 1.66 -22.93
N TYR A 47 -18.42 2.69 -22.18
CA TYR A 47 -17.54 3.81 -21.86
C TYR A 47 -16.31 3.35 -21.06
N ALA A 48 -16.48 2.44 -20.11
CA ALA A 48 -15.37 1.85 -19.36
C ALA A 48 -14.40 1.05 -20.28
N LEU A 49 -14.94 0.28 -21.25
CA LEU A 49 -14.12 -0.44 -22.22
C LEU A 49 -13.42 0.50 -23.21
N LEU A 50 -14.06 1.57 -23.66
CA LEU A 50 -13.42 2.58 -24.51
C LEU A 50 -12.32 3.32 -23.77
N ALA A 51 -12.53 3.66 -22.49
CA ALA A 51 -11.49 4.25 -21.65
C ALA A 51 -10.31 3.30 -21.46
N LEU A 52 -10.57 2.02 -21.22
CA LEU A 52 -9.52 1.00 -21.13
C LEU A 52 -8.76 0.85 -22.44
N LEU A 53 -9.47 0.79 -23.56
CA LEU A 53 -8.85 0.71 -24.89
C LEU A 53 -7.93 1.93 -25.14
N GLY A 54 -8.43 3.15 -24.86
CA GLY A 54 -7.64 4.38 -25.01
C GLY A 54 -6.37 4.36 -24.16
N ALA A 55 -6.48 3.94 -22.89
CA ALA A 55 -5.33 3.82 -21.98
C ALA A 55 -4.32 2.76 -22.48
N VAL A 56 -4.80 1.61 -22.97
CA VAL A 56 -3.94 0.56 -23.54
C VAL A 56 -3.22 1.09 -24.78
N VAL A 57 -3.91 1.80 -25.67
CA VAL A 57 -3.30 2.41 -26.87
C VAL A 57 -2.22 3.41 -26.47
N ALA A 58 -2.50 4.31 -25.52
CA ALA A 58 -1.53 5.30 -25.07
C ALA A 58 -0.28 4.63 -24.46
N VAL A 59 -0.45 3.64 -23.59
CA VAL A 59 0.67 2.89 -22.99
C VAL A 59 1.45 2.12 -24.06
N ALA A 60 0.76 1.45 -24.98
CA ALA A 60 1.43 0.70 -26.05
C ALA A 60 2.26 1.61 -26.97
N MET A 61 1.75 2.80 -27.30
CA MET A 61 2.47 3.76 -28.13
C MET A 61 3.69 4.35 -27.38
N MET A 62 3.57 4.63 -26.08
CA MET A 62 4.72 5.07 -25.28
C MET A 62 5.76 3.96 -25.13
N GLN A 63 5.36 2.73 -24.87
CA GLN A 63 6.30 1.58 -24.83
C GLN A 63 6.98 1.38 -26.17
N ARG A 64 6.22 1.46 -27.27
CA ARG A 64 6.79 1.38 -28.61
C ARG A 64 7.80 2.51 -28.85
N ALA A 65 7.46 3.75 -28.50
CA ALA A 65 8.36 4.90 -28.65
C ALA A 65 9.67 4.73 -27.89
N LEU A 66 9.62 4.23 -26.65
CA LEU A 66 10.82 3.95 -25.83
C LEU A 66 11.65 2.80 -26.41
N ILE A 67 11.03 1.74 -26.90
CA ILE A 67 11.73 0.58 -27.48
C ILE A 67 12.36 0.93 -28.83
N THR A 68 11.65 1.69 -29.68
CA THR A 68 12.14 2.12 -30.99
C THR A 68 12.98 3.39 -30.96
N ARG A 69 13.15 3.98 -29.75
CA ARG A 69 13.93 5.23 -29.55
C ARG A 69 13.41 6.38 -30.41
N ASP A 70 12.11 6.61 -30.37
CA ASP A 70 11.45 7.70 -31.08
C ASP A 70 11.78 9.05 -30.40
N PHE A 71 12.96 9.58 -30.68
CA PHE A 71 13.45 10.83 -30.11
C PHE A 71 12.71 12.08 -30.63
N ASP A 72 11.72 11.94 -31.50
CA ASP A 72 10.79 13.03 -31.81
C ASP A 72 9.90 13.40 -30.61
N LEU A 73 9.86 12.53 -29.59
CA LEU A 73 9.10 12.78 -28.36
C LEU A 73 10.02 13.29 -27.23
N ALA A 74 9.61 14.38 -26.57
CA ALA A 74 10.35 14.97 -25.44
C ALA A 74 10.57 13.96 -24.30
N TYR A 75 9.57 13.14 -24.00
CA TYR A 75 9.68 12.10 -22.99
C TYR A 75 10.77 11.06 -23.31
N VAL A 76 10.87 10.64 -24.57
CA VAL A 76 11.92 9.70 -25.01
C VAL A 76 13.29 10.36 -24.98
N GLN A 77 13.41 11.65 -25.31
CA GLN A 77 14.66 12.42 -25.14
C GLN A 77 15.07 12.53 -23.67
N GLN A 78 14.11 12.54 -22.74
CA GLN A 78 14.38 12.63 -21.30
C GLN A 78 14.82 11.30 -20.69
N VAL A 79 14.10 10.22 -20.96
CA VAL A 79 14.28 8.93 -20.26
C VAL A 79 14.70 7.77 -21.16
N GLY A 80 14.70 7.94 -22.49
CA GLY A 80 15.22 6.96 -23.44
C GLY A 80 16.74 7.14 -23.62
N SER A 81 17.43 6.08 -24.00
CA SER A 81 18.86 6.13 -24.38
C SER A 81 19.24 4.86 -25.13
N ASP A 82 20.18 4.97 -26.07
CA ASP A 82 20.76 3.84 -26.78
C ASP A 82 21.59 2.95 -25.87
N SER A 83 22.22 3.54 -24.87
CA SER A 83 23.07 2.85 -23.90
C SER A 83 22.26 2.14 -22.79
N THR A 84 20.96 2.46 -22.62
CA THR A 84 20.12 1.80 -21.60
C THR A 84 19.78 0.37 -22.02
N PRO A 85 20.03 -0.66 -21.17
CA PRO A 85 19.66 -2.03 -21.48
C PRO A 85 18.16 -2.17 -21.78
N ARG A 86 17.81 -2.96 -22.81
CA ARG A 86 16.44 -3.05 -23.35
C ARG A 86 15.36 -3.32 -22.31
N ILE A 87 15.65 -4.13 -21.28
CA ILE A 87 14.70 -4.44 -20.21
C ILE A 87 14.31 -3.20 -19.40
N TYR A 88 15.25 -2.26 -19.21
CA TYR A 88 14.99 -1.02 -18.47
C TYR A 88 14.26 0.03 -19.31
N ASN A 89 14.22 -0.10 -20.64
CA ASN A 89 13.35 0.73 -21.47
C ASN A 89 11.86 0.53 -21.15
N ILE A 90 11.47 -0.67 -20.72
CA ILE A 90 10.10 -0.92 -20.22
C ILE A 90 9.85 -0.09 -18.95
N ALA A 91 10.79 -0.12 -18.01
CA ALA A 91 10.69 0.63 -16.77
C ALA A 91 10.82 2.15 -16.97
N ALA A 92 11.49 2.59 -18.03
CA ALA A 92 11.62 4.00 -18.38
C ALA A 92 10.26 4.68 -18.57
N MET A 93 9.20 3.93 -18.90
CA MET A 93 7.85 4.49 -19.01
C MET A 93 7.37 5.15 -17.71
N TRP A 94 7.74 4.63 -16.54
CA TRP A 94 7.32 5.21 -15.25
C TRP A 94 8.44 5.90 -14.49
N SER A 95 9.58 6.13 -15.14
CA SER A 95 10.77 6.71 -14.50
C SER A 95 10.72 8.24 -14.36
N ALA A 96 9.75 8.91 -14.97
CA ALA A 96 9.54 10.35 -14.86
C ALA A 96 8.04 10.67 -14.69
N LEU A 97 7.72 11.97 -14.55
CA LEU A 97 6.39 12.46 -14.19
C LEU A 97 5.31 11.94 -15.13
N GLU A 98 5.41 12.26 -16.41
CA GLU A 98 4.37 12.06 -17.43
C GLU A 98 4.03 10.58 -17.58
N GLY A 99 5.05 9.74 -17.67
CA GLY A 99 4.86 8.30 -17.78
C GLY A 99 4.37 7.64 -16.49
N SER A 100 4.70 8.20 -15.31
CA SER A 100 4.15 7.73 -14.04
C SER A 100 2.66 8.03 -13.91
N ILE A 101 2.19 9.17 -14.43
CA ILE A 101 0.75 9.49 -14.51
C ILE A 101 0.06 8.58 -15.55
N LEU A 102 0.74 8.24 -16.65
CA LEU A 102 0.23 7.28 -17.62
C LEU A 102 0.08 5.87 -17.02
N LEU A 103 1.03 5.43 -16.16
CA LEU A 103 0.90 4.19 -15.39
C LEU A 103 -0.29 4.25 -14.42
N TRP A 104 -0.52 5.39 -13.76
CA TRP A 104 -1.71 5.60 -12.93
C TRP A 104 -2.99 5.42 -13.76
N LEU A 105 -3.04 6.08 -14.92
CA LEU A 105 -4.21 6.09 -15.80
C LEU A 105 -4.57 4.67 -16.28
N ILE A 106 -3.59 3.85 -16.70
CA ILE A 106 -3.87 2.49 -17.15
C ILE A 106 -4.36 1.59 -16.02
N VAL A 107 -3.76 1.69 -14.81
CA VAL A 107 -4.21 0.93 -13.65
C VAL A 107 -5.64 1.34 -13.28
N LEU A 108 -5.95 2.64 -13.29
CA LEU A 108 -7.28 3.14 -13.01
C LEU A 108 -8.30 2.67 -14.06
N ALA A 109 -7.98 2.74 -15.35
CA ALA A 109 -8.83 2.25 -16.43
C ALA A 109 -9.10 0.74 -16.32
N LEU A 110 -8.09 -0.05 -15.91
CA LEU A 110 -8.24 -1.48 -15.61
C LEU A 110 -9.23 -1.69 -14.45
N MET A 111 -9.13 -0.92 -13.37
CA MET A 111 -10.05 -1.00 -12.22
C MET A 111 -11.48 -0.62 -12.64
N VAL A 112 -11.65 0.45 -13.41
CA VAL A 112 -12.96 0.89 -13.94
C VAL A 112 -13.57 -0.20 -14.82
N GLY A 113 -12.80 -0.77 -15.74
CA GLY A 113 -13.21 -1.89 -16.59
C GLY A 113 -13.62 -3.12 -15.78
N ALA A 114 -12.82 -3.48 -14.77
CA ALA A 114 -13.10 -4.62 -13.89
C ALA A 114 -14.38 -4.42 -13.05
N VAL A 115 -14.62 -3.21 -12.53
CA VAL A 115 -15.86 -2.86 -11.83
C VAL A 115 -17.06 -2.92 -12.79
N ALA A 116 -16.97 -2.31 -13.97
CA ALA A 116 -18.03 -2.33 -14.97
C ALA A 116 -18.39 -3.77 -15.39
N TRP A 117 -17.38 -4.63 -15.58
CA TRP A 117 -17.58 -6.06 -15.88
C TRP A 117 -18.20 -6.84 -14.71
N ARG A 118 -17.69 -6.62 -13.50
CA ARG A 118 -18.15 -7.32 -12.29
C ARG A 118 -19.61 -7.04 -11.97
N TYR A 119 -20.06 -5.80 -12.21
CA TYR A 119 -21.40 -5.35 -11.87
C TYR A 119 -22.31 -5.18 -13.10
N ARG A 120 -21.94 -5.71 -14.27
CA ARG A 120 -22.70 -5.54 -15.54
C ARG A 120 -24.18 -5.92 -15.46
N ALA A 121 -24.53 -6.92 -14.64
CA ALA A 121 -25.91 -7.33 -14.44
C ALA A 121 -26.69 -6.38 -13.49
N ARG A 122 -26.00 -5.46 -12.81
CA ARG A 122 -26.54 -4.54 -11.82
C ARG A 122 -26.21 -3.08 -12.14
N ALA A 123 -25.93 -2.79 -13.40
CA ALA A 123 -25.54 -1.44 -13.82
C ALA A 123 -26.62 -0.39 -13.57
N GLY A 124 -27.92 -0.79 -13.53
CA GLY A 124 -29.03 0.07 -13.17
C GLY A 124 -29.22 0.28 -11.66
N ASP A 125 -28.47 -0.42 -10.82
CA ASP A 125 -28.48 -0.19 -9.36
C ASP A 125 -27.89 1.19 -9.04
N PRO A 126 -28.62 2.09 -8.36
CA PRO A 126 -28.13 3.43 -8.04
C PRO A 126 -26.79 3.46 -7.34
N LEU A 127 -26.47 2.49 -6.47
CA LEU A 127 -25.16 2.41 -5.81
C LEU A 127 -24.04 2.15 -6.82
N VAL A 128 -24.26 1.21 -7.75
CA VAL A 128 -23.28 0.88 -8.80
C VAL A 128 -23.14 2.05 -9.78
N ALA A 129 -24.26 2.64 -10.22
CA ALA A 129 -24.26 3.74 -11.16
C ALA A 129 -23.52 4.97 -10.60
N TRP A 130 -23.76 5.35 -9.35
CA TRP A 130 -23.02 6.43 -8.69
C TRP A 130 -21.54 6.11 -8.49
N ALA A 131 -21.21 4.86 -8.13
CA ALA A 131 -19.81 4.43 -8.05
C ALA A 131 -19.10 4.56 -9.41
N MET A 132 -19.78 4.18 -10.51
CA MET A 132 -19.24 4.36 -11.86
C MET A 132 -19.03 5.84 -12.22
N ILE A 133 -19.94 6.74 -11.83
CA ILE A 133 -19.76 8.19 -12.04
C ILE A 133 -18.50 8.67 -11.32
N VAL A 134 -18.32 8.32 -10.05
CA VAL A 134 -17.12 8.71 -9.28
C VAL A 134 -15.84 8.18 -9.93
N LEU A 135 -15.85 6.91 -10.36
CA LEU A 135 -14.72 6.29 -11.05
C LEU A 135 -14.41 7.02 -12.37
N PHE A 136 -15.42 7.36 -13.17
CA PHE A 136 -15.24 8.12 -14.40
C PHE A 136 -14.69 9.53 -14.14
N VAL A 137 -15.19 10.23 -13.12
CA VAL A 137 -14.70 11.56 -12.74
C VAL A 137 -13.23 11.54 -12.33
N VAL A 138 -12.84 10.57 -11.49
CA VAL A 138 -11.43 10.41 -11.09
C VAL A 138 -10.57 10.06 -12.31
N THR A 139 -11.05 9.17 -13.20
CA THR A 139 -10.30 8.81 -14.42
C THR A 139 -10.18 9.99 -15.38
N ALA A 140 -11.24 10.79 -15.55
CA ALA A 140 -11.22 11.99 -16.37
C ALA A 140 -10.19 13.01 -15.85
N PHE A 141 -10.07 13.17 -14.52
CA PHE A 141 -9.06 14.05 -13.93
C PHE A 141 -7.63 13.61 -14.31
N PHE A 142 -7.29 12.33 -14.17
CA PHE A 142 -5.96 11.83 -14.56
C PHE A 142 -5.75 11.83 -16.08
N ALA A 143 -6.81 11.64 -16.87
CA ALA A 143 -6.74 11.80 -18.33
C ALA A 143 -6.47 13.26 -18.72
N LEU A 144 -7.08 14.23 -18.04
CA LEU A 144 -6.81 15.67 -18.23
C LEU A 144 -5.37 16.03 -17.87
N LEU A 145 -4.83 15.47 -16.77
CA LEU A 145 -3.42 15.66 -16.44
C LEU A 145 -2.51 15.12 -17.53
N SER A 146 -2.79 13.91 -18.03
CA SER A 146 -1.99 13.25 -19.07
C SER A 146 -2.15 13.89 -20.45
N PHE A 147 -3.23 14.63 -20.71
CA PHE A 147 -3.44 15.36 -21.96
C PHE A 147 -2.95 16.80 -21.90
N GLY A 148 -2.77 17.33 -20.70
CA GLY A 148 -2.36 18.73 -20.43
C GLY A 148 -0.95 18.82 -19.81
N PRO A 149 -0.85 19.12 -18.50
CA PRO A 149 0.43 19.44 -17.87
C PRO A 149 1.41 18.25 -17.74
N ALA A 150 0.95 17.01 -17.90
CA ALA A 150 1.77 15.81 -17.87
C ALA A 150 1.61 15.00 -19.18
N ASP A 151 1.58 15.67 -20.33
CA ASP A 151 1.45 15.01 -21.62
C ASP A 151 2.75 14.29 -22.00
N PRO A 152 2.78 12.94 -22.04
CA PRO A 152 3.96 12.17 -22.38
C PRO A 152 4.29 12.18 -23.89
N PHE A 153 3.41 12.73 -24.72
CA PHE A 153 3.53 12.76 -26.19
C PHE A 153 3.87 14.14 -26.74
N VAL A 154 4.39 15.05 -25.91
CA VAL A 154 4.88 16.34 -26.37
C VAL A 154 6.05 16.16 -27.33
N ALA A 155 6.07 16.92 -28.42
CA ALA A 155 7.17 16.90 -29.37
C ALA A 155 8.49 17.30 -28.68
N GLY A 156 9.53 16.58 -29.00
CA GLY A 156 10.89 16.83 -28.53
C GLY A 156 11.57 18.00 -29.22
N VAL A 157 12.81 18.26 -28.82
CA VAL A 157 13.66 19.25 -29.47
C VAL A 157 14.08 18.71 -30.84
N PRO A 158 13.80 19.43 -31.95
CA PRO A 158 14.15 18.97 -33.28
C PRO A 158 15.66 18.74 -33.46
N GLY A 159 16.01 17.68 -34.19
CA GLY A 159 17.41 17.34 -34.49
C GLY A 159 18.20 16.77 -33.30
N ARG A 160 17.51 16.43 -32.21
CA ARG A 160 18.11 15.73 -31.09
C ARG A 160 17.82 14.24 -31.18
N ASP A 161 18.79 13.48 -31.66
CA ASP A 161 18.67 12.03 -31.93
C ASP A 161 19.19 11.17 -30.79
N PHE A 162 19.25 11.72 -29.57
CA PHE A 162 19.70 11.00 -28.37
C PHE A 162 18.91 11.40 -27.14
N GLY A 163 18.87 10.51 -26.16
CA GLY A 163 18.25 10.75 -24.88
C GLY A 163 19.20 10.54 -23.70
N ARG A 164 18.88 11.15 -22.57
CA ARG A 164 19.71 11.08 -21.34
C ARG A 164 19.64 9.70 -20.65
N GLY A 165 18.61 8.94 -20.93
CA GLY A 165 18.27 7.73 -20.16
C GLY A 165 17.55 8.03 -18.84
N PRO A 166 16.98 7.01 -18.22
CA PRO A 166 16.31 7.15 -16.93
C PRO A 166 17.32 7.46 -15.83
N ASN A 167 16.84 7.94 -14.66
CA ASN A 167 17.68 8.11 -13.49
C ASN A 167 18.52 6.84 -13.24
N PRO A 168 19.82 6.97 -12.95
CA PRO A 168 20.73 5.85 -12.71
C PRO A 168 20.19 4.79 -11.73
N LEU A 169 19.51 5.19 -10.67
CA LEU A 169 18.88 4.28 -9.72
C LEU A 169 17.82 3.37 -10.36
N LEU A 170 17.20 3.80 -11.47
CA LEU A 170 16.12 3.09 -12.14
C LEU A 170 16.56 2.19 -13.30
N GLN A 171 17.87 1.97 -13.47
CA GLN A 171 18.40 1.18 -14.59
C GLN A 171 19.46 0.14 -14.20
N ASN A 172 19.53 -0.24 -12.93
CA ASN A 172 20.54 -1.16 -12.41
C ASN A 172 19.98 -2.37 -11.63
N HIS A 173 18.67 -2.43 -11.37
CA HIS A 173 18.08 -3.51 -10.59
C HIS A 173 16.72 -3.95 -11.13
N ILE A 174 16.45 -5.27 -11.10
CA ILE A 174 15.24 -5.86 -11.68
C ILE A 174 13.94 -5.40 -10.96
N LEU A 175 14.01 -5.05 -9.68
CA LEU A 175 12.84 -4.62 -8.89
C LEU A 175 12.20 -3.33 -9.44
N VAL A 176 12.90 -2.52 -10.22
CA VAL A 176 12.32 -1.36 -10.88
C VAL A 176 11.19 -1.71 -11.85
N LEU A 177 11.18 -2.95 -12.37
CA LEU A 177 10.11 -3.45 -13.23
C LEU A 177 8.86 -3.84 -12.45
N PHE A 178 9.00 -4.30 -11.22
CA PHE A 178 7.92 -4.90 -10.44
C PHE A 178 7.39 -4.00 -9.33
N HIS A 179 8.30 -3.33 -8.57
CA HIS A 179 7.92 -2.52 -7.42
C HIS A 179 6.92 -1.41 -7.79
N PRO A 180 7.16 -0.51 -8.77
CA PRO A 180 6.23 0.58 -9.03
C PRO A 180 4.87 0.09 -9.55
N PRO A 181 4.75 -0.84 -10.52
CA PRO A 181 3.44 -1.35 -10.94
C PRO A 181 2.65 -2.02 -9.82
N ILE A 182 3.30 -2.81 -8.95
CA ILE A 182 2.64 -3.46 -7.81
C ILE A 182 2.17 -2.42 -6.79
N LEU A 183 2.99 -1.41 -6.49
CA LEU A 183 2.62 -0.30 -5.62
C LEU A 183 1.38 0.44 -6.17
N TYR A 184 1.37 0.75 -7.47
CA TYR A 184 0.26 1.44 -8.13
C TYR A 184 -1.03 0.61 -8.13
N LEU A 185 -0.96 -0.71 -8.30
CA LEU A 185 -2.15 -1.57 -8.16
C LEU A 185 -2.81 -1.42 -6.78
N GLY A 186 -2.01 -1.29 -5.73
CA GLY A 186 -2.52 -1.02 -4.37
C GLY A 186 -3.00 0.41 -4.21
N TYR A 187 -2.16 1.37 -4.55
CA TYR A 187 -2.36 2.79 -4.33
C TYR A 187 -3.58 3.32 -5.11
N VAL A 188 -3.66 3.03 -6.40
CA VAL A 188 -4.77 3.41 -7.28
C VAL A 188 -6.01 2.56 -7.02
N GLY A 189 -5.84 1.29 -6.64
CA GLY A 189 -6.95 0.36 -6.38
C GLY A 189 -7.90 0.82 -5.29
N ILE A 190 -7.43 1.63 -4.31
CA ILE A 190 -8.27 2.26 -3.27
C ILE A 190 -9.36 3.15 -3.86
N THR A 191 -9.23 3.63 -5.08
CA THR A 191 -10.27 4.41 -5.78
C THR A 191 -11.60 3.65 -5.87
N VAL A 192 -11.56 2.32 -6.01
CA VAL A 192 -12.78 1.50 -6.12
C VAL A 192 -13.60 1.52 -4.83
N PRO A 193 -13.07 1.12 -3.65
CA PRO A 193 -13.83 1.20 -2.42
C PRO A 193 -14.22 2.64 -2.06
N PHE A 194 -13.40 3.65 -2.35
CA PHE A 194 -13.74 5.07 -2.19
C PHE A 194 -14.96 5.44 -3.03
N ALA A 195 -15.01 5.07 -4.31
CA ALA A 195 -16.13 5.37 -5.20
C ALA A 195 -17.45 4.77 -4.67
N PHE A 196 -17.41 3.56 -4.15
CA PHE A 196 -18.58 2.95 -3.50
C PHE A 196 -18.96 3.63 -2.18
N ALA A 197 -18.01 4.14 -1.40
CA ALA A 197 -18.30 4.91 -0.19
C ALA A 197 -19.03 6.23 -0.52
N ILE A 198 -18.54 6.97 -1.52
CA ILE A 198 -19.22 8.17 -2.00
C ILE A 198 -20.61 7.84 -2.56
N ALA A 199 -20.73 6.77 -3.35
CA ALA A 199 -22.02 6.29 -3.84
C ALA A 199 -22.99 5.93 -2.71
N ALA A 200 -22.52 5.30 -1.63
CA ALA A 200 -23.31 4.98 -0.45
C ALA A 200 -23.81 6.25 0.26
N LEU A 201 -22.96 7.27 0.39
CA LEU A 201 -23.34 8.58 0.95
C LEU A 201 -24.37 9.29 0.06
N VAL A 202 -24.14 9.36 -1.24
CA VAL A 202 -25.07 10.01 -2.18
C VAL A 202 -26.45 9.34 -2.18
N THR A 203 -26.48 8.00 -2.26
CA THR A 203 -27.73 7.23 -2.30
C THR A 203 -28.38 7.07 -0.93
N GLY A 204 -27.68 7.37 0.17
CA GLY A 204 -28.12 7.15 1.53
C GLY A 204 -28.12 5.68 1.96
N ARG A 205 -27.49 4.79 1.18
CA ARG A 205 -27.35 3.35 1.47
C ARG A 205 -26.11 3.08 2.31
N VAL A 206 -26.08 3.67 3.50
CA VAL A 206 -24.94 3.63 4.43
C VAL A 206 -24.92 2.41 5.36
N GLY A 207 -25.80 1.44 5.13
CA GLY A 207 -25.83 0.14 5.82
C GLY A 207 -24.68 -0.78 5.39
N GLU A 208 -24.76 -2.06 5.74
CA GLU A 208 -23.65 -3.02 5.58
C GLU A 208 -23.48 -3.53 4.15
N GLY A 209 -24.49 -3.36 3.28
CA GLY A 209 -24.49 -3.90 1.91
C GLY A 209 -23.33 -3.40 1.05
N TRP A 210 -22.98 -2.13 1.11
CA TRP A 210 -21.87 -1.57 0.35
C TRP A 210 -20.51 -2.09 0.83
N LEU A 211 -20.38 -2.43 2.13
CA LEU A 211 -19.15 -3.03 2.68
C LEU A 211 -18.89 -4.41 2.09
N ALA A 212 -19.93 -5.20 1.89
CA ALA A 212 -19.81 -6.52 1.28
C ALA A 212 -19.31 -6.44 -0.16
N GLU A 213 -19.74 -5.42 -0.91
CA GLU A 213 -19.30 -5.19 -2.30
C GLU A 213 -17.84 -4.74 -2.36
N THR A 214 -17.40 -3.89 -1.46
CA THR A 214 -16.05 -3.28 -1.49
C THR A 214 -14.98 -4.12 -0.82
N ARG A 215 -15.34 -5.10 0.02
CA ARG A 215 -14.40 -5.87 0.83
C ARG A 215 -13.21 -6.44 0.06
N ARG A 216 -13.46 -7.11 -1.08
CA ARG A 216 -12.38 -7.72 -1.87
C ARG A 216 -11.49 -6.67 -2.51
N TRP A 217 -12.07 -5.57 -2.99
CA TRP A 217 -11.32 -4.47 -3.57
C TRP A 217 -10.39 -3.85 -2.53
N ALA A 218 -10.91 -3.57 -1.33
CA ALA A 218 -10.11 -3.01 -0.24
C ALA A 218 -8.98 -3.95 0.20
N LEU A 219 -9.26 -5.26 0.37
CA LEU A 219 -8.25 -6.25 0.75
C LEU A 219 -7.17 -6.43 -0.32
N LEU A 220 -7.55 -6.50 -1.60
CA LEU A 220 -6.59 -6.65 -2.70
C LEU A 220 -5.74 -5.40 -2.86
N SER A 221 -6.35 -4.21 -2.81
CA SER A 221 -5.60 -2.94 -2.85
C SER A 221 -4.62 -2.84 -1.69
N TRP A 222 -5.04 -3.17 -0.47
CA TRP A 222 -4.17 -3.20 0.70
C TRP A 222 -3.03 -4.21 0.55
N ALA A 223 -3.29 -5.40 0.00
CA ALA A 223 -2.26 -6.40 -0.25
C ALA A 223 -1.21 -5.93 -1.26
N PHE A 224 -1.65 -5.37 -2.39
CA PHE A 224 -0.74 -4.82 -3.38
C PHE A 224 0.06 -3.64 -2.83
N LEU A 225 -0.57 -2.77 -2.03
CA LEU A 225 0.12 -1.66 -1.37
C LEU A 225 1.18 -2.17 -0.38
N THR A 226 0.85 -3.17 0.43
CA THR A 226 1.80 -3.83 1.35
C THR A 226 2.98 -4.43 0.61
N LEU A 227 2.70 -5.21 -0.45
CA LEU A 227 3.75 -5.80 -1.28
C LEU A 227 4.59 -4.73 -1.96
N GLY A 228 3.96 -3.68 -2.48
CA GLY A 228 4.66 -2.56 -3.10
C GLY A 228 5.62 -1.88 -2.13
N ILE A 229 5.19 -1.58 -0.90
CA ILE A 229 6.04 -0.99 0.15
C ILE A 229 7.24 -1.92 0.46
N LEU A 230 6.99 -3.21 0.66
CA LEU A 230 8.04 -4.18 0.97
C LEU A 230 9.05 -4.35 -0.17
N LEU A 231 8.58 -4.40 -1.42
CA LEU A 231 9.46 -4.46 -2.59
C LEU A 231 10.29 -3.17 -2.75
N GLY A 232 9.73 -2.00 -2.36
CA GLY A 232 10.46 -0.74 -2.30
C GLY A 232 11.57 -0.77 -1.25
N GLY A 233 11.28 -1.28 -0.06
CA GLY A 233 12.29 -1.49 0.98
C GLY A 233 13.39 -2.47 0.55
N TRP A 234 13.03 -3.54 -0.17
CA TRP A 234 14.01 -4.47 -0.72
C TRP A 234 14.87 -3.81 -1.80
N TRP A 235 14.24 -3.05 -2.70
CA TRP A 235 14.97 -2.30 -3.72
C TRP A 235 15.94 -1.29 -3.09
N SER A 236 15.51 -0.53 -2.06
CA SER A 236 16.35 0.39 -1.30
C SER A 236 17.55 -0.33 -0.69
N TYR A 237 17.34 -1.51 -0.09
CA TYR A 237 18.37 -2.31 0.54
C TYR A 237 19.46 -2.79 -0.46
N GLU A 238 19.07 -3.16 -1.70
CA GLU A 238 20.00 -3.70 -2.69
C GLU A 238 20.62 -2.66 -3.63
N VAL A 239 20.09 -1.42 -3.65
CA VAL A 239 20.51 -0.43 -4.66
C VAL A 239 21.18 0.79 -4.07
N LEU A 240 20.74 1.27 -2.89
CA LEU A 240 21.19 2.59 -2.42
C LEU A 240 22.52 2.58 -1.64
N GLY A 241 23.08 1.44 -1.32
CA GLY A 241 24.40 1.33 -0.66
C GLY A 241 24.45 1.76 0.82
N TRP A 242 23.36 2.22 1.41
CA TRP A 242 23.27 2.69 2.80
C TRP A 242 22.84 1.62 3.81
N SER A 243 22.61 0.41 3.34
CA SER A 243 22.17 -0.76 4.12
C SER A 243 20.79 -0.65 4.78
N GLY A 244 20.02 0.39 4.50
CA GLY A 244 18.69 0.60 5.09
C GLY A 244 17.57 0.06 4.20
N VAL A 245 16.44 -0.26 4.84
CA VAL A 245 15.19 -0.67 4.17
C VAL A 245 14.11 0.40 4.22
N TRP A 246 14.31 1.44 5.07
CA TRP A 246 13.37 2.54 5.30
C TRP A 246 14.09 3.75 5.85
N ALA A 247 13.94 4.90 5.21
CA ALA A 247 14.63 6.14 5.53
C ALA A 247 13.72 7.24 6.13
N TRP A 248 12.42 7.01 6.23
CA TRP A 248 11.40 8.04 6.48
C TRP A 248 11.41 9.13 5.40
N ASP A 249 11.80 8.78 4.19
CA ASP A 249 11.72 9.67 3.04
C ASP A 249 10.26 10.08 2.78
N PRO A 250 9.98 11.33 2.35
CA PRO A 250 8.62 11.78 2.06
C PRO A 250 7.84 10.89 1.09
N VAL A 251 8.50 10.24 0.12
CA VAL A 251 7.85 9.31 -0.82
C VAL A 251 7.50 7.99 -0.16
N GLU A 252 8.37 7.48 0.72
CA GLU A 252 8.06 6.32 1.55
C GLU A 252 6.86 6.61 2.46
N ASN A 253 6.89 7.75 3.15
CA ASN A 253 5.81 8.22 4.02
C ASN A 253 4.49 8.39 3.25
N ALA A 254 4.53 8.92 2.02
CA ALA A 254 3.36 9.05 1.15
C ALA A 254 2.69 7.71 0.84
N SER A 255 3.43 6.61 0.82
CA SER A 255 2.88 5.26 0.65
C SER A 255 2.38 4.66 1.96
N LEU A 256 3.03 4.97 3.08
CA LEU A 256 2.68 4.46 4.42
C LEU A 256 1.37 5.07 4.94
N LEU A 257 1.12 6.34 4.69
CA LEU A 257 -0.08 7.05 5.16
C LEU A 257 -1.39 6.36 4.76
N PRO A 258 -1.66 6.07 3.46
CA PRO A 258 -2.86 5.32 3.06
C PRO A 258 -2.82 3.86 3.53
N TRP A 259 -1.65 3.26 3.74
CA TRP A 259 -1.53 1.93 4.32
C TRP A 259 -2.02 1.90 5.77
N LEU A 260 -1.66 2.88 6.59
CA LEU A 260 -2.07 3.00 7.99
C LEU A 260 -3.59 3.20 8.10
N THR A 261 -4.15 4.16 7.38
CA THR A 261 -5.59 4.43 7.39
C THR A 261 -6.41 3.31 6.77
N GLY A 262 -5.90 2.67 5.71
CA GLY A 262 -6.49 1.48 5.10
C GLY A 262 -6.49 0.28 6.03
N THR A 263 -5.43 0.08 6.81
CA THR A 263 -5.35 -0.97 7.84
C THR A 263 -6.37 -0.73 8.94
N ALA A 264 -6.49 0.50 9.44
CA ALA A 264 -7.52 0.89 10.40
C ALA A 264 -8.93 0.60 9.85
N TYR A 265 -9.18 0.97 8.58
CA TYR A 265 -10.46 0.71 7.90
C TYR A 265 -10.80 -0.78 7.86
N ILE A 266 -9.86 -1.65 7.45
CA ILE A 266 -10.09 -3.11 7.36
C ILE A 266 -10.50 -3.70 8.71
N HIS A 267 -9.92 -3.23 9.81
CA HIS A 267 -10.27 -3.67 11.16
C HIS A 267 -11.60 -3.09 11.62
N SER A 268 -11.84 -1.82 11.38
CA SER A 268 -13.04 -1.10 11.81
C SER A 268 -14.31 -1.62 11.13
N VAL A 269 -14.22 -2.00 9.85
CA VAL A 269 -15.33 -2.61 9.09
C VAL A 269 -15.85 -3.88 9.76
N MET A 270 -15.02 -4.66 10.44
CA MET A 270 -15.45 -5.87 11.14
C MET A 270 -16.41 -5.57 12.30
N VAL A 271 -16.24 -4.40 12.96
CA VAL A 271 -17.15 -3.94 14.01
C VAL A 271 -18.49 -3.51 13.40
N GLN A 272 -18.46 -2.77 12.30
CA GLN A 272 -19.70 -2.37 11.63
C GLN A 272 -20.49 -3.58 11.13
N GLU A 273 -19.86 -4.58 10.52
CA GLU A 273 -20.52 -5.78 10.03
C GLU A 273 -21.15 -6.65 11.12
N ARG A 274 -20.59 -6.61 12.34
CA ARG A 274 -21.09 -7.41 13.47
C ARG A 274 -22.06 -6.67 14.37
N ARG A 275 -21.87 -5.35 14.52
CA ARG A 275 -22.55 -4.54 15.52
C ARG A 275 -23.27 -3.32 14.94
N GLY A 276 -23.15 -3.03 13.65
CA GLY A 276 -23.72 -1.85 13.01
C GLY A 276 -23.09 -0.52 13.47
N MET A 277 -22.00 -0.56 14.24
CA MET A 277 -21.33 0.59 14.85
C MET A 277 -20.24 1.18 13.95
N LEU A 278 -19.68 2.33 14.30
CA LEU A 278 -18.53 2.98 13.65
C LEU A 278 -18.75 3.37 12.17
N ARG A 279 -19.99 3.64 11.75
CA ARG A 279 -20.33 3.98 10.36
C ARG A 279 -19.61 5.23 9.87
N VAL A 280 -19.64 6.33 10.65
CA VAL A 280 -18.94 7.58 10.32
C VAL A 280 -17.44 7.33 10.25
N TRP A 281 -16.91 6.62 11.24
CA TRP A 281 -15.49 6.31 11.33
C TRP A 281 -14.98 5.53 10.11
N ASN A 282 -15.72 4.51 9.67
CA ASN A 282 -15.36 3.70 8.51
C ASN A 282 -15.36 4.49 7.20
N LEU A 283 -16.38 5.33 7.00
CA LEU A 283 -16.44 6.22 5.84
C LEU A 283 -15.29 7.22 5.87
N SER A 284 -15.02 7.83 7.03
CA SER A 284 -13.91 8.80 7.20
C SER A 284 -12.55 8.15 6.96
N LEU A 285 -12.30 6.95 7.48
CA LEU A 285 -11.04 6.23 7.24
C LEU A 285 -10.84 5.89 5.76
N LEU A 286 -11.88 5.42 5.08
CA LEU A 286 -11.77 5.06 3.67
C LEU A 286 -11.59 6.29 2.78
N ILE A 287 -12.31 7.37 3.06
CA ILE A 287 -12.14 8.66 2.39
C ILE A 287 -10.74 9.22 2.64
N ALA A 288 -10.27 9.21 3.90
CA ALA A 288 -8.92 9.62 4.23
C ALA A 288 -7.87 8.76 3.51
N THR A 289 -8.08 7.45 3.41
CA THR A 289 -7.16 6.56 2.68
C THR A 289 -7.01 7.00 1.23
N PHE A 290 -8.11 7.28 0.52
CA PHE A 290 -8.04 7.77 -0.85
C PHE A 290 -7.49 9.21 -0.93
N ALA A 291 -7.93 10.10 -0.08
CA ALA A 291 -7.43 11.48 -0.05
C ALA A 291 -5.91 11.54 0.17
N LEU A 292 -5.39 10.67 1.05
CA LEU A 292 -3.95 10.54 1.30
C LEU A 292 -3.19 9.98 0.11
N THR A 293 -3.80 9.16 -0.78
CA THR A 293 -3.13 8.78 -2.03
C THR A 293 -2.97 9.97 -2.97
N ILE A 294 -3.95 10.86 -3.04
CA ILE A 294 -3.86 12.08 -3.87
C ILE A 294 -2.87 13.08 -3.25
N LEU A 295 -2.93 13.30 -1.93
CA LEU A 295 -1.95 14.13 -1.22
C LEU A 295 -0.53 13.59 -1.38
N GLY A 296 -0.34 12.27 -1.22
CA GLY A 296 0.96 11.64 -1.44
C GLY A 296 1.45 11.81 -2.87
N THR A 297 0.58 11.73 -3.87
CA THR A 297 0.93 12.02 -5.27
C THR A 297 1.33 13.48 -5.45
N PHE A 298 0.65 14.41 -4.80
CA PHE A 298 1.07 15.82 -4.75
C PHE A 298 2.48 15.95 -4.16
N LEU A 299 2.74 15.40 -2.98
CA LEU A 299 4.04 15.48 -2.30
C LEU A 299 5.19 14.92 -3.15
N THR A 300 4.93 13.85 -3.91
CA THR A 300 5.95 13.13 -4.69
C THR A 300 6.15 13.68 -6.10
N ARG A 301 5.20 14.46 -6.65
CA ARG A 301 5.19 14.90 -8.06
C ARG A 301 5.20 16.40 -8.25
N SER A 302 5.05 17.19 -7.19
CA SER A 302 5.09 18.66 -7.27
C SER A 302 6.49 19.24 -7.21
N GLY A 303 7.50 18.47 -6.76
CA GLY A 303 8.85 18.96 -6.52
C GLY A 303 8.99 19.84 -5.27
N VAL A 304 7.95 19.92 -4.43
CA VAL A 304 7.96 20.73 -3.20
C VAL A 304 8.77 20.11 -2.06
N LEU A 305 9.11 18.82 -2.15
CA LEU A 305 9.91 18.14 -1.15
C LEU A 305 11.18 17.56 -1.77
N SER A 306 12.30 17.74 -1.07
CA SER A 306 13.56 17.07 -1.39
C SER A 306 13.44 15.59 -1.06
N SER A 307 13.66 14.70 -2.02
CA SER A 307 13.63 13.25 -1.85
C SER A 307 14.58 12.56 -2.83
N VAL A 308 15.19 11.48 -2.41
CA VAL A 308 15.97 10.59 -3.29
C VAL A 308 15.09 9.91 -4.35
N HIS A 309 13.77 9.90 -4.15
CA HIS A 309 12.76 9.37 -5.07
C HIS A 309 12.09 10.46 -5.92
N ALA A 310 12.48 11.75 -5.78
CA ALA A 310 11.95 12.84 -6.58
C ALA A 310 12.64 12.87 -7.94
N PHE A 311 12.11 12.13 -8.92
CA PHE A 311 12.66 12.05 -10.28
C PHE A 311 12.10 13.13 -11.22
N SER A 312 11.23 14.03 -10.72
CA SER A 312 10.61 15.09 -11.53
C SER A 312 10.11 16.23 -10.66
N ALA A 313 10.41 17.45 -11.07
CA ALA A 313 9.73 18.67 -10.63
C ALA A 313 8.77 19.07 -11.76
N GLY A 314 7.47 19.16 -11.49
CA GLY A 314 6.48 19.41 -12.52
C GLY A 314 5.36 20.36 -12.12
N SER A 315 4.69 20.93 -13.13
CA SER A 315 3.56 21.87 -12.98
C SER A 315 2.26 21.23 -12.44
N VAL A 316 2.24 19.92 -12.19
CA VAL A 316 1.01 19.18 -11.80
C VAL A 316 0.61 19.37 -10.33
N GLY A 317 1.51 19.92 -9.49
CA GLY A 317 1.28 20.05 -8.05
C GLY A 317 -0.01 20.81 -7.71
N GLY A 318 -0.23 21.97 -8.30
CA GLY A 318 -1.43 22.77 -8.07
C GLY A 318 -2.74 22.04 -8.42
N TYR A 319 -2.76 21.29 -9.52
CA TYR A 319 -3.92 20.50 -9.92
C TYR A 319 -4.22 19.36 -8.94
N LEU A 320 -3.18 18.65 -8.48
CA LEU A 320 -3.33 17.57 -7.49
C LEU A 320 -3.81 18.11 -6.14
N LEU A 321 -3.28 19.24 -5.69
CA LEU A 321 -3.70 19.89 -4.44
C LEU A 321 -5.14 20.39 -4.53
N ALA A 322 -5.54 21.00 -5.64
CA ALA A 322 -6.92 21.41 -5.87
C ALA A 322 -7.87 20.21 -5.88
N PHE A 323 -7.50 19.11 -6.55
CA PHE A 323 -8.30 17.89 -6.57
C PHE A 323 -8.41 17.23 -5.18
N PHE A 324 -7.32 17.22 -4.41
CA PHE A 324 -7.35 16.82 -3.01
C PHE A 324 -8.34 17.64 -2.19
N GLY A 325 -8.30 18.99 -2.34
CA GLY A 325 -9.24 19.91 -1.68
C GLY A 325 -10.70 19.60 -2.04
N VAL A 326 -11.00 19.37 -3.33
CA VAL A 326 -12.33 18.98 -3.78
C VAL A 326 -12.79 17.67 -3.15
N ILE A 327 -11.92 16.64 -3.12
CA ILE A 327 -12.23 15.35 -2.48
C ILE A 327 -12.58 15.56 -1.01
N VAL A 328 -11.80 16.31 -0.27
CA VAL A 328 -12.01 16.56 1.17
C VAL A 328 -13.32 17.30 1.39
N VAL A 329 -13.52 18.43 0.70
CA VAL A 329 -14.71 19.29 0.88
C VAL A 329 -16.00 18.53 0.51
N VAL A 330 -16.02 17.88 -0.65
CA VAL A 330 -17.21 17.10 -1.09
C VAL A 330 -17.50 15.95 -0.13
N SER A 331 -16.46 15.23 0.30
CA SER A 331 -16.66 14.08 1.19
C SER A 331 -17.15 14.50 2.58
N LEU A 332 -16.58 15.56 3.16
CA LEU A 332 -17.05 16.10 4.44
C LEU A 332 -18.47 16.65 4.33
N GLY A 333 -18.79 17.36 3.24
CA GLY A 333 -20.16 17.81 2.95
C GLY A 333 -21.17 16.65 2.86
N LEU A 334 -20.81 15.55 2.19
CA LEU A 334 -21.65 14.37 2.10
C LEU A 334 -21.83 13.66 3.45
N ILE A 335 -20.78 13.55 4.26
CA ILE A 335 -20.87 13.00 5.62
C ILE A 335 -21.78 13.86 6.47
N ALA A 336 -21.59 15.19 6.46
CA ALA A 336 -22.44 16.12 7.20
C ALA A 336 -23.90 16.04 6.75
N TRP A 337 -24.15 16.02 5.45
CA TRP A 337 -25.52 15.88 4.88
C TRP A 337 -26.22 14.59 5.32
N ARG A 338 -25.47 13.50 5.52
CA ARG A 338 -26.02 12.19 5.92
C ARG A 338 -25.93 11.90 7.42
N GLY A 339 -25.51 12.87 8.23
CA GLY A 339 -25.22 12.72 9.65
C GLY A 339 -26.26 11.90 10.43
N ASP A 340 -27.56 12.18 10.23
CA ASP A 340 -28.65 11.46 10.92
C ASP A 340 -28.75 9.98 10.55
N ARG A 341 -28.49 9.64 9.27
CA ARG A 341 -28.51 8.24 8.80
C ARG A 341 -27.26 7.46 9.21
N LEU A 342 -26.21 8.16 9.58
CA LEU A 342 -24.95 7.59 10.04
C LEU A 342 -24.93 7.29 11.53
N ARG A 343 -25.91 7.78 12.30
CA ARG A 343 -26.04 7.45 13.73
C ARG A 343 -26.11 5.94 13.89
N ALA A 344 -25.22 5.40 14.70
CA ALA A 344 -25.17 3.96 14.95
C ALA A 344 -26.05 3.60 16.14
N PRO A 345 -26.88 2.54 16.05
CA PRO A 345 -27.63 2.05 17.18
C PRO A 345 -26.72 1.22 18.08
N GLY A 346 -26.08 1.81 19.05
CA GLY A 346 -25.31 1.05 20.04
C GLY A 346 -24.10 1.78 20.59
N LEU A 347 -23.82 1.51 21.83
CA LEU A 347 -22.67 1.97 22.57
C LEU A 347 -21.68 0.80 22.76
N ILE A 348 -20.43 1.10 23.07
CA ILE A 348 -19.46 0.09 23.48
C ILE A 348 -19.81 -0.33 24.90
N ASP A 349 -20.20 -1.59 25.07
CA ASP A 349 -20.67 -2.12 26.37
C ASP A 349 -19.53 -2.16 27.39
N SER A 350 -18.29 -2.40 26.95
CA SER A 350 -17.10 -2.42 27.81
C SER A 350 -15.85 -2.08 27.00
N PRO A 351 -14.91 -1.30 27.56
CA PRO A 351 -13.58 -1.10 26.96
C PRO A 351 -12.82 -2.42 26.80
N VAL A 352 -13.03 -3.38 27.72
CA VAL A 352 -12.42 -4.72 27.65
C VAL A 352 -13.34 -5.62 26.84
N SER A 353 -13.38 -5.36 25.55
CA SER A 353 -14.17 -6.07 24.55
C SER A 353 -13.43 -6.06 23.22
N ARG A 354 -13.86 -6.92 22.28
CA ARG A 354 -13.28 -6.90 20.93
C ARG A 354 -13.55 -5.57 20.23
N GLU A 355 -14.71 -4.97 20.44
CA GLU A 355 -15.06 -3.66 19.90
C GLU A 355 -14.16 -2.56 20.46
N GLY A 356 -13.90 -2.58 21.79
CA GLY A 356 -12.98 -1.64 22.42
C GLY A 356 -11.55 -1.77 21.93
N ALA A 357 -11.07 -3.02 21.75
CA ALA A 357 -9.74 -3.28 21.18
C ALA A 357 -9.62 -2.79 19.73
N PHE A 358 -10.65 -2.99 18.88
CA PHE A 358 -10.64 -2.45 17.52
C PHE A 358 -10.69 -0.93 17.49
N LEU A 359 -11.42 -0.29 18.40
CA LEU A 359 -11.40 1.17 18.52
C LEU A 359 -10.02 1.67 18.95
N ALA A 360 -9.40 1.06 19.97
CA ALA A 360 -8.06 1.39 20.41
C ALA A 360 -7.02 1.22 19.28
N ASN A 361 -7.11 0.11 18.52
CA ASN A 361 -6.30 -0.13 17.34
C ASN A 361 -6.47 0.99 16.28
N ASN A 362 -7.71 1.40 16.00
CA ASN A 362 -7.98 2.47 15.04
C ASN A 362 -7.41 3.82 15.49
N VAL A 363 -7.52 4.13 16.79
CA VAL A 363 -6.92 5.35 17.36
C VAL A 363 -5.40 5.31 17.23
N MET A 364 -4.77 4.17 17.49
CA MET A 364 -3.32 4.04 17.35
C MET A 364 -2.87 4.19 15.90
N PHE A 365 -3.58 3.60 14.93
CA PHE A 365 -3.27 3.82 13.51
C PHE A 365 -3.51 5.25 13.06
N ALA A 366 -4.57 5.90 13.54
CA ALA A 366 -4.83 7.31 13.25
C ALA A 366 -3.75 8.23 13.85
N LEU A 367 -3.31 7.94 15.08
CA LEU A 367 -2.21 8.67 15.72
C LEU A 367 -0.90 8.45 14.96
N PHE A 368 -0.62 7.23 14.53
CA PHE A 368 0.57 6.94 13.72
C PHE A 368 0.52 7.70 12.39
N ALA A 369 -0.61 7.65 11.68
CA ALA A 369 -0.80 8.41 10.45
C ALA A 369 -0.64 9.92 10.66
N PHE A 370 -1.14 10.45 11.77
CA PHE A 370 -0.98 11.86 12.13
C PHE A 370 0.49 12.24 12.38
N VAL A 371 1.24 11.42 13.12
CA VAL A 371 2.67 11.62 13.36
C VAL A 371 3.46 11.65 12.05
N VAL A 372 3.20 10.66 11.17
CA VAL A 372 3.89 10.58 9.87
C VAL A 372 3.49 11.74 8.97
N LEU A 373 2.20 12.09 8.91
CA LEU A 373 1.71 13.20 8.10
C LEU A 373 2.32 14.53 8.57
N LEU A 374 2.27 14.79 9.88
CA LEU A 374 2.81 16.03 10.46
C LEU A 374 4.31 16.18 10.15
N GLY A 375 5.11 15.13 10.41
CA GLY A 375 6.55 15.16 10.11
C GLY A 375 6.85 15.34 8.62
N THR A 376 6.01 14.79 7.75
CA THR A 376 6.20 14.89 6.29
C THR A 376 5.80 16.26 5.72
N VAL A 377 4.72 16.88 6.23
CA VAL A 377 4.26 18.19 5.73
C VAL A 377 4.86 19.37 6.51
N PHE A 378 5.45 19.15 7.67
CA PHE A 378 6.03 20.19 8.51
C PHE A 378 7.06 21.07 7.78
N PRO A 379 8.00 20.50 6.96
CA PRO A 379 8.92 21.31 6.16
C PRO A 379 8.21 22.31 5.26
N LEU A 380 7.12 21.90 4.61
CA LEU A 380 6.33 22.79 3.73
C LEU A 380 5.65 23.93 4.51
N ILE A 381 5.16 23.64 5.71
CA ILE A 381 4.54 24.67 6.57
C ILE A 381 5.59 25.70 6.99
N VAL A 382 6.79 25.26 7.39
CA VAL A 382 7.88 26.16 7.78
C VAL A 382 8.36 26.99 6.60
N GLU A 383 8.51 26.39 5.42
CA GLU A 383 8.91 27.09 4.21
C GLU A 383 7.86 28.16 3.82
N ALA A 384 6.57 27.82 3.85
CA ALA A 384 5.49 28.76 3.53
C ALA A 384 5.34 29.92 4.52
N LEU A 385 5.66 29.71 5.81
CA LEU A 385 5.48 30.73 6.84
C LEU A 385 6.75 31.52 7.13
N GLN A 386 7.93 30.97 6.93
CA GLN A 386 9.22 31.52 7.35
C GLN A 386 10.24 31.66 6.22
N ASP A 387 9.87 31.28 5.00
CA ASP A 387 10.78 31.25 3.84
C ASP A 387 12.12 30.54 4.13
N ARG A 388 12.05 29.48 4.94
CA ARG A 388 13.21 28.73 5.41
C ARG A 388 13.02 27.23 5.16
N GLN A 389 13.97 26.64 4.46
CA GLN A 389 13.98 25.20 4.26
C GLN A 389 14.41 24.49 5.56
N THR A 390 13.69 23.44 5.90
CA THR A 390 13.98 22.56 7.03
C THR A 390 13.73 21.11 6.67
N ILE A 391 14.28 20.18 7.44
CA ILE A 391 14.12 18.74 7.25
C ILE A 391 13.74 18.13 8.59
N VAL A 392 12.75 17.25 8.59
CA VAL A 392 12.41 16.41 9.74
C VAL A 392 13.14 15.07 9.57
N GLY A 393 14.12 14.82 10.41
CA GLY A 393 14.96 13.62 10.34
C GLY A 393 14.32 12.37 10.97
N ALA A 394 14.92 11.21 10.71
CA ALA A 394 14.52 9.91 11.25
C ALA A 394 14.28 9.89 12.77
N PRO A 395 15.05 10.59 13.62
CA PRO A 395 14.83 10.57 15.08
C PRO A 395 13.43 11.03 15.53
N TYR A 396 12.78 11.93 14.79
CA TYR A 396 11.41 12.33 15.07
C TYR A 396 10.45 11.16 14.87
N PHE A 397 10.54 10.54 13.69
CA PHE A 397 9.65 9.43 13.32
C PHE A 397 9.90 8.21 14.21
N ASP A 398 11.15 7.83 14.46
CA ASP A 398 11.51 6.66 15.25
C ASP A 398 11.04 6.78 16.70
N ARG A 399 11.23 7.95 17.33
CA ARG A 399 10.83 8.18 18.72
C ARG A 399 9.33 8.11 18.93
N LEU A 400 8.55 8.55 17.95
CA LEU A 400 7.09 8.60 18.06
C LEU A 400 6.43 7.31 17.54
N SER A 401 6.95 6.70 16.47
CA SER A 401 6.36 5.49 15.88
C SER A 401 6.64 4.22 16.69
N MET A 402 7.81 4.14 17.33
CA MET A 402 8.21 2.93 18.06
C MET A 402 7.24 2.60 19.22
N PRO A 403 6.90 3.50 20.14
CA PRO A 403 5.93 3.18 21.18
C PRO A 403 4.54 2.86 20.64
N ILE A 404 4.10 3.54 19.57
CA ILE A 404 2.82 3.24 18.89
C ILE A 404 2.87 1.82 18.30
N GLY A 405 3.97 1.45 17.66
CA GLY A 405 4.18 0.11 17.11
C GLY A 405 4.12 -1.00 18.16
N LEU A 406 4.74 -0.77 19.33
CA LEU A 406 4.69 -1.71 20.46
C LEU A 406 3.26 -1.86 21.02
N VAL A 407 2.49 -0.77 21.13
CA VAL A 407 1.07 -0.82 21.53
C VAL A 407 0.24 -1.58 20.48
N LEU A 408 0.46 -1.35 19.19
CA LEU A 408 -0.22 -2.09 18.13
C LEU A 408 0.10 -3.59 18.19
N LEU A 409 1.34 -3.95 18.46
CA LEU A 409 1.77 -5.35 18.62
C LEU A 409 1.09 -6.01 19.83
N PHE A 410 0.95 -5.28 20.95
CA PHE A 410 0.21 -5.71 22.12
C PHE A 410 -1.28 -5.92 21.81
N LEU A 411 -1.92 -4.94 21.12
CA LEU A 411 -3.32 -5.05 20.73
C LEU A 411 -3.54 -6.23 19.76
N MET A 412 -2.59 -6.52 18.90
CA MET A 412 -2.63 -7.67 17.98
C MET A 412 -2.66 -9.01 18.74
N ALA A 413 -2.03 -9.09 19.91
CA ALA A 413 -2.10 -10.26 20.77
C ALA A 413 -3.45 -10.41 21.48
N ILE A 414 -3.99 -9.30 22.00
CA ILE A 414 -5.16 -9.32 22.87
C ILE A 414 -6.48 -9.34 22.08
N ALA A 415 -6.62 -8.52 21.03
CA ALA A 415 -7.88 -8.33 20.32
C ALA A 415 -8.50 -9.65 19.81
N PRO A 416 -7.75 -10.62 19.24
CA PRO A 416 -8.33 -11.91 18.83
C PRO A 416 -8.86 -12.76 19.97
N ALA A 417 -8.30 -12.60 21.18
CA ALA A 417 -8.69 -13.35 22.38
C ALA A 417 -9.97 -12.79 23.04
N LEU A 418 -10.26 -11.51 22.84
CA LEU A 418 -11.43 -10.85 23.44
C LEU A 418 -12.74 -11.33 22.81
N PRO A 419 -13.78 -11.58 23.63
CA PRO A 419 -15.15 -11.76 23.15
C PRO A 419 -15.77 -10.44 22.70
N TRP A 420 -16.86 -10.52 21.96
CA TRP A 420 -17.72 -9.38 21.66
C TRP A 420 -18.48 -8.96 22.93
N ARG A 421 -18.74 -7.66 23.11
CA ARG A 421 -19.45 -6.99 24.21
C ARG A 421 -18.65 -6.87 25.50
N LYS A 422 -18.46 -7.94 26.26
CA LYS A 422 -17.78 -7.91 27.56
C LYS A 422 -16.96 -9.18 27.77
N ALA A 423 -15.74 -9.06 28.26
CA ALA A 423 -14.89 -10.15 28.68
C ALA A 423 -15.00 -10.36 30.21
N SER A 424 -15.12 -11.61 30.65
CA SER A 424 -14.84 -11.96 32.05
C SER A 424 -13.33 -12.22 32.22
N GLY A 425 -12.80 -11.93 33.41
CA GLY A 425 -11.37 -12.18 33.73
C GLY A 425 -10.97 -13.64 33.54
N GLU A 426 -11.86 -14.57 33.86
CA GLU A 426 -11.63 -16.01 33.71
C GLU A 426 -11.48 -16.43 32.23
N VAL A 427 -12.41 -15.99 31.35
CA VAL A 427 -12.34 -16.26 29.90
C VAL A 427 -11.08 -15.66 29.30
N LEU A 428 -10.70 -14.46 29.74
CA LEU A 428 -9.51 -13.79 29.27
C LEU A 428 -8.24 -14.56 29.71
N GLY A 429 -8.16 -14.97 30.97
CA GLY A 429 -7.07 -15.76 31.49
C GLY A 429 -6.87 -17.07 30.72
N GLN A 430 -7.95 -17.84 30.49
CA GLN A 430 -7.91 -19.10 29.72
C GLN A 430 -7.45 -18.91 28.27
N ARG A 431 -7.85 -17.80 27.63
CA ARG A 431 -7.51 -17.53 26.23
C ARG A 431 -6.10 -16.98 26.04
N LEU A 432 -5.58 -16.25 27.02
CA LEU A 432 -4.26 -15.61 26.97
C LEU A 432 -3.16 -16.45 27.64
N TYR A 433 -3.48 -17.53 28.36
CA TYR A 433 -2.51 -18.35 29.07
C TYR A 433 -1.38 -18.86 28.15
N TRP A 434 -1.70 -19.60 27.10
CA TRP A 434 -0.71 -20.11 26.15
C TRP A 434 0.00 -18.99 25.36
N PRO A 435 -0.69 -17.97 24.83
CA PRO A 435 -0.02 -16.81 24.25
C PRO A 435 0.99 -16.14 25.19
N ALA A 436 0.66 -15.98 26.46
CA ALA A 436 1.57 -15.39 27.44
C ALA A 436 2.86 -16.20 27.63
N TRP A 437 2.74 -17.53 27.69
CA TRP A 437 3.91 -18.42 27.74
C TRP A 437 4.75 -18.35 26.46
N CYS A 438 4.13 -18.22 25.27
CA CYS A 438 4.85 -17.97 24.03
C CYS A 438 5.65 -16.64 24.10
N GLY A 439 5.05 -15.60 24.66
CA GLY A 439 5.73 -14.32 24.86
C GLY A 439 6.89 -14.43 25.84
N ALA A 440 6.68 -15.07 26.99
CA ALA A 440 7.72 -15.29 28.00
C ALA A 440 8.87 -16.15 27.44
N GLY A 441 8.55 -17.20 26.70
CA GLY A 441 9.54 -18.04 26.04
C GLY A 441 10.35 -17.29 24.99
N ALA A 442 9.69 -16.49 24.13
CA ALA A 442 10.38 -15.66 23.14
C ALA A 442 11.32 -14.64 23.80
N LEU A 443 10.86 -14.01 24.90
CA LEU A 443 11.69 -13.08 25.68
C LEU A 443 12.89 -13.79 26.31
N ALA A 444 12.67 -14.97 26.93
CA ALA A 444 13.73 -15.77 27.53
C ALA A 444 14.80 -16.18 26.50
N VAL A 445 14.36 -16.65 25.31
CA VAL A 445 15.27 -16.97 24.20
C VAL A 445 16.05 -15.72 23.76
N ALA A 446 15.38 -14.59 23.59
CA ALA A 446 16.04 -13.34 23.19
C ALA A 446 17.14 -12.94 24.18
N VAL A 447 16.84 -13.00 25.49
CA VAL A 447 17.84 -12.71 26.55
C VAL A 447 18.97 -13.73 26.53
N ALA A 448 18.68 -15.01 26.37
CA ALA A 448 19.68 -16.08 26.34
C ALA A 448 20.66 -15.96 25.17
N VAL A 449 20.20 -15.43 24.01
CA VAL A 449 21.08 -15.16 22.85
C VAL A 449 21.77 -13.78 22.93
N GLY A 450 21.63 -13.07 24.06
CA GLY A 450 22.34 -11.79 24.31
C GLY A 450 21.61 -10.53 23.84
N ALA A 451 20.30 -10.62 23.54
CA ALA A 451 19.52 -9.42 23.22
C ALA A 451 19.41 -8.50 24.45
N SER A 452 19.55 -7.21 24.23
CA SER A 452 19.53 -6.16 25.24
C SER A 452 18.75 -4.93 24.76
N GLY A 453 18.45 -4.03 25.68
CA GLY A 453 17.64 -2.83 25.40
C GLY A 453 16.14 -3.09 25.54
N TRP A 454 15.43 -2.14 26.15
CA TRP A 454 14.02 -2.29 26.50
C TRP A 454 13.09 -2.46 25.29
N ALA A 455 13.32 -1.71 24.21
CA ALA A 455 12.45 -1.71 23.05
C ALA A 455 12.51 -3.02 22.25
N PRO A 456 13.70 -3.56 21.86
CA PRO A 456 13.76 -4.85 21.18
C PRO A 456 13.31 -6.01 22.07
N LEU A 457 13.58 -6.00 23.38
CA LEU A 457 13.11 -7.02 24.31
C LEU A 457 11.57 -7.02 24.40
N LEU A 458 10.94 -5.85 24.46
CA LEU A 458 9.49 -5.75 24.36
C LEU A 458 8.96 -6.23 23.01
N ALA A 459 9.63 -5.90 21.91
CA ALA A 459 9.22 -6.36 20.59
C ALA A 459 9.27 -7.89 20.47
N PHE A 460 10.31 -8.56 20.99
CA PHE A 460 10.41 -10.02 21.03
C PHE A 460 9.33 -10.65 21.91
N GLY A 461 9.14 -10.13 23.12
CA GLY A 461 8.13 -10.64 24.06
C GLY A 461 6.70 -10.46 23.53
N LEU A 462 6.36 -9.28 23.05
CA LEU A 462 5.05 -8.99 22.46
C LEU A 462 4.84 -9.70 21.13
N GLY A 463 5.89 -9.85 20.33
CA GLY A 463 5.87 -10.64 19.10
C GLY A 463 5.54 -12.11 19.35
N GLY A 464 6.22 -12.73 20.33
CA GLY A 464 5.93 -14.08 20.78
C GLY A 464 4.51 -14.24 21.34
N PHE A 465 4.05 -13.26 22.12
CA PHE A 465 2.69 -13.21 22.65
C PHE A 465 1.64 -13.13 21.54
N ALA A 466 1.83 -12.25 20.56
CA ALA A 466 0.93 -12.09 19.42
C ALA A 466 0.95 -13.31 18.48
N ALA A 467 2.12 -13.89 18.24
CA ALA A 467 2.26 -15.13 17.46
C ALA A 467 1.56 -16.31 18.14
N GLY A 468 1.68 -16.41 19.47
CA GLY A 468 0.95 -17.41 20.27
C GLY A 468 -0.57 -17.25 20.17
N ALA A 469 -1.08 -16.01 20.19
CA ALA A 469 -2.50 -15.74 20.04
C ALA A 469 -3.02 -16.09 18.64
N ALA A 470 -2.30 -15.70 17.59
CA ALA A 470 -2.62 -16.04 16.21
C ALA A 470 -2.54 -17.55 15.95
N GLY A 471 -1.46 -18.19 16.42
CA GLY A 471 -1.25 -19.63 16.31
C GLY A 471 -2.34 -20.44 17.00
N ARG A 472 -2.73 -20.06 18.23
CA ARG A 472 -3.84 -20.69 18.95
C ARG A 472 -5.13 -20.64 18.13
N GLN A 473 -5.46 -19.49 17.53
CA GLN A 473 -6.66 -19.35 16.69
C GLN A 473 -6.60 -20.26 15.45
N LEU A 474 -5.45 -20.35 14.79
CA LEU A 474 -5.26 -21.21 13.63
C LEU A 474 -5.35 -22.70 13.99
N VAL A 475 -4.75 -23.13 15.12
CA VAL A 475 -4.84 -24.51 15.63
C VAL A 475 -6.30 -24.88 15.94
N LEU A 476 -7.06 -24.00 16.59
CA LEU A 476 -8.47 -24.26 16.86
C LEU A 476 -9.30 -24.34 15.58
N ALA A 477 -8.99 -23.53 14.58
CA ALA A 477 -9.68 -23.55 13.29
C ALA A 477 -9.38 -24.85 12.50
N THR A 478 -8.13 -25.27 12.46
CA THR A 478 -7.72 -26.52 11.78
C THR A 478 -8.22 -27.76 12.48
N ARG A 479 -8.25 -27.80 13.81
CA ARG A 479 -8.85 -28.91 14.57
C ARG A 479 -10.35 -29.07 14.29
N ARG A 480 -11.08 -27.96 14.05
CA ARG A 480 -12.53 -27.98 13.78
C ARG A 480 -12.89 -28.25 12.32
N GLN A 481 -12.09 -27.85 11.36
CA GLN A 481 -12.44 -27.80 9.93
C GLN A 481 -11.35 -28.38 9.00
N GLY A 482 -10.32 -29.01 9.55
CA GLY A 482 -9.13 -29.41 8.78
C GLY A 482 -8.47 -28.22 8.10
N TRP A 483 -7.77 -28.44 7.00
CA TRP A 483 -7.08 -27.39 6.23
C TRP A 483 -8.01 -26.29 5.69
N ARG A 484 -9.30 -26.60 5.52
CA ARG A 484 -10.30 -25.58 5.12
C ARG A 484 -10.50 -24.51 6.19
N GLY A 485 -10.15 -24.78 7.45
CA GLY A 485 -10.16 -23.79 8.52
C GLY A 485 -9.17 -22.66 8.33
N LEU A 486 -8.14 -22.79 7.50
CA LEU A 486 -7.18 -21.72 7.20
C LEU A 486 -7.72 -20.69 6.21
N VAL A 487 -8.74 -21.05 5.42
CA VAL A 487 -9.33 -20.18 4.41
C VAL A 487 -10.41 -19.28 5.01
N GLY A 488 -10.49 -18.05 4.56
CA GLY A 488 -11.48 -17.06 4.97
C GLY A 488 -10.90 -15.93 5.79
N ARG A 489 -11.69 -14.87 5.95
CA ARG A 489 -11.22 -13.59 6.48
C ARG A 489 -10.54 -13.68 7.85
N THR A 490 -11.15 -14.40 8.78
CA THR A 490 -10.62 -14.48 10.15
C THR A 490 -9.28 -15.20 10.20
N ASN A 491 -9.19 -16.38 9.59
CA ASN A 491 -7.99 -17.23 9.70
C ASN A 491 -6.91 -16.81 8.70
N GLY A 492 -7.28 -16.40 7.49
CA GLY A 492 -6.35 -15.71 6.58
C GLY A 492 -5.77 -14.44 7.21
N GLY A 493 -6.59 -13.68 7.96
CA GLY A 493 -6.13 -12.53 8.74
C GLY A 493 -5.13 -12.90 9.84
N MET A 494 -5.27 -14.07 10.50
CA MET A 494 -4.28 -14.53 11.49
C MET A 494 -2.95 -14.90 10.83
N ILE A 495 -2.97 -15.43 9.61
CA ILE A 495 -1.74 -15.66 8.83
C ILE A 495 -1.08 -14.34 8.47
N VAL A 496 -1.86 -13.31 8.06
CA VAL A 496 -1.36 -11.95 7.85
C VAL A 496 -0.70 -11.42 9.12
N HIS A 497 -1.34 -11.58 10.29
CA HIS A 497 -0.77 -11.15 11.56
C HIS A 497 0.58 -11.83 11.85
N LEU A 498 0.73 -13.12 11.59
CA LEU A 498 2.02 -13.79 11.73
C LEU A 498 3.11 -13.16 10.85
N GLY A 499 2.79 -12.84 9.59
CA GLY A 499 3.72 -12.13 8.71
C GLY A 499 4.10 -10.75 9.23
N VAL A 500 3.13 -9.95 9.69
CA VAL A 500 3.37 -8.62 10.28
C VAL A 500 4.22 -8.71 11.56
N ILE A 501 3.97 -9.70 12.43
CA ILE A 501 4.77 -9.94 13.64
C ILE A 501 6.22 -10.24 13.28
N ILE A 502 6.45 -11.10 12.29
CA ILE A 502 7.80 -11.43 11.81
C ILE A 502 8.50 -10.18 11.30
N ILE A 503 7.83 -9.34 10.49
CA ILE A 503 8.36 -8.08 10.01
C ILE A 503 8.71 -7.14 11.17
N ALA A 504 7.80 -6.96 12.13
CA ALA A 504 8.01 -6.06 13.27
C ALA A 504 9.19 -6.50 14.14
N VAL A 505 9.30 -7.79 14.43
CA VAL A 505 10.41 -8.38 15.20
C VAL A 505 11.74 -8.24 14.44
N ALA A 506 11.73 -8.52 13.14
CA ALA A 506 12.92 -8.40 12.30
C ALA A 506 13.41 -6.94 12.17
N LEU A 507 12.50 -5.98 12.01
CA LEU A 507 12.82 -4.55 12.02
C LEU A 507 13.38 -4.10 13.39
N ALA A 508 12.76 -4.51 14.48
CA ALA A 508 13.23 -4.19 15.83
C ALA A 508 14.65 -4.74 16.07
N ALA A 509 14.90 -5.97 15.66
CA ALA A 509 16.23 -6.59 15.76
C ALA A 509 17.25 -5.90 14.85
N SER A 510 16.92 -5.68 13.59
CA SER A 510 17.82 -5.07 12.62
C SER A 510 18.20 -3.64 13.03
N ASN A 511 17.22 -2.82 13.42
CA ASN A 511 17.50 -1.43 13.81
C ASN A 511 18.30 -1.34 15.12
N SER A 512 18.09 -2.28 16.06
CA SER A 512 18.76 -2.23 17.37
C SER A 512 20.15 -2.85 17.37
N TYR A 513 20.42 -3.86 16.52
CA TYR A 513 21.63 -4.67 16.61
C TYR A 513 22.50 -4.65 15.35
N THR A 514 22.23 -3.77 14.38
CA THR A 514 23.12 -3.55 13.26
C THR A 514 24.46 -3.01 13.78
N ARG A 515 25.54 -3.64 13.32
CA ARG A 515 26.91 -3.18 13.57
C ARG A 515 27.57 -2.83 12.24
N SER A 516 28.42 -1.82 12.25
CA SER A 516 29.16 -1.41 11.05
C SER A 516 30.63 -1.18 11.35
N ALA A 517 31.48 -1.40 10.35
CA ALA A 517 32.89 -1.07 10.34
C ALA A 517 33.31 -0.59 8.96
N THR A 518 34.31 0.29 8.90
CA THR A 518 34.92 0.71 7.65
C THR A 518 36.35 0.12 7.63
N LEU A 519 36.69 -0.55 6.55
CA LEU A 519 37.98 -1.18 6.33
C LEU A 519 38.65 -0.59 5.10
N THR A 520 39.92 -0.27 5.19
CA THR A 520 40.79 -0.08 4.02
C THR A 520 41.47 -1.42 3.76
N LEU A 521 41.23 -2.00 2.60
CA LEU A 521 41.73 -3.31 2.22
C LEU A 521 42.80 -3.15 1.12
N ASP A 522 43.98 -3.63 1.40
CA ASP A 522 45.05 -3.79 0.40
C ASP A 522 44.93 -5.13 -0.29
N VAL A 523 45.27 -5.20 -1.58
CA VAL A 523 45.19 -6.44 -2.36
C VAL A 523 46.05 -7.54 -1.73
N GLY A 524 45.42 -8.71 -1.49
CA GLY A 524 46.09 -9.89 -0.91
C GLY A 524 46.35 -9.82 0.59
N THR A 525 45.89 -8.74 1.29
CA THR A 525 46.08 -8.60 2.74
C THR A 525 44.72 -8.83 3.47
N PRO A 526 44.57 -9.92 4.24
CA PRO A 526 43.34 -10.15 4.99
C PRO A 526 43.18 -9.16 6.14
N ALA A 527 41.98 -8.63 6.31
CA ALA A 527 41.58 -7.82 7.45
C ALA A 527 40.35 -8.42 8.14
N SER A 528 40.27 -8.32 9.46
CA SER A 528 39.16 -8.87 10.24
C SER A 528 38.35 -7.77 10.91
N ALA A 529 37.02 -7.84 10.75
CA ALA A 529 36.09 -6.95 11.45
C ALA A 529 34.73 -7.65 11.70
N LEU A 530 34.05 -7.29 12.77
CA LEU A 530 32.70 -7.74 13.11
C LEU A 530 32.54 -9.27 13.15
N GLY A 531 33.65 -10.01 13.39
CA GLY A 531 33.66 -11.47 13.42
C GLY A 531 33.73 -12.15 12.05
N HIS A 532 34.19 -11.43 11.03
CA HIS A 532 34.40 -11.90 9.66
C HIS A 532 35.75 -11.46 9.16
N THR A 533 36.32 -12.23 8.20
CA THR A 533 37.58 -11.94 7.52
C THR A 533 37.30 -11.51 6.08
N PHE A 534 37.94 -10.44 5.66
CA PHE A 534 37.81 -9.83 4.34
C PHE A 534 39.18 -9.75 3.68
N GLU A 535 39.34 -10.25 2.48
CA GLU A 535 40.56 -10.14 1.68
C GLU A 535 40.19 -9.56 0.32
N LEU A 536 40.83 -8.48 -0.06
CA LEU A 536 40.66 -7.87 -1.38
C LEU A 536 41.50 -8.65 -2.39
N GLU A 537 40.87 -9.40 -3.30
CA GLU A 537 41.58 -10.13 -4.34
C GLU A 537 42.07 -9.19 -5.47
N ARG A 538 41.15 -8.32 -5.91
CA ARG A 538 41.49 -7.31 -6.96
C ARG A 538 40.40 -6.23 -7.06
N ILE A 539 40.78 -5.13 -7.69
CA ILE A 539 39.89 -4.08 -8.14
C ILE A 539 39.74 -4.18 -9.66
N VAL A 540 38.49 -4.24 -10.13
CA VAL A 540 38.17 -4.28 -11.55
C VAL A 540 37.50 -2.97 -11.92
N GLU A 541 38.14 -2.22 -12.83
CA GLU A 541 37.57 -1.00 -13.38
C GLU A 541 37.13 -1.24 -14.82
N THR A 542 35.91 -0.88 -15.15
CA THR A 542 35.39 -0.93 -16.51
C THR A 542 34.81 0.43 -16.87
N LEU A 543 35.12 0.91 -18.05
CA LEU A 543 34.61 2.14 -18.62
C LEU A 543 33.85 1.80 -19.90
N ASP A 544 32.59 2.12 -19.97
CA ASP A 544 31.80 2.06 -21.18
C ASP A 544 31.23 3.45 -21.53
N GLU A 545 30.49 3.57 -22.63
CA GLU A 545 29.88 4.84 -23.07
C GLU A 545 28.91 5.44 -22.05
N ARG A 546 28.38 4.64 -21.12
CA ARG A 546 27.38 5.00 -20.14
C ARG A 546 27.98 5.35 -18.79
N ALA A 547 28.92 4.55 -18.32
CA ALA A 547 29.39 4.60 -16.95
C ALA A 547 30.82 4.08 -16.75
N ARG A 548 31.48 4.63 -15.74
CA ARG A 548 32.66 4.05 -15.14
C ARG A 548 32.25 3.21 -13.93
N VAL A 549 32.56 1.93 -13.96
CA VAL A 549 32.22 1.00 -12.87
C VAL A 549 33.51 0.51 -12.22
N VAL A 550 33.63 0.76 -10.93
CA VAL A 550 34.70 0.22 -10.09
C VAL A 550 34.11 -0.89 -9.23
N LYS A 551 34.62 -2.10 -9.30
CA LYS A 551 34.22 -3.27 -8.50
C LYS A 551 35.38 -3.74 -7.66
N ALA A 552 35.17 -3.95 -6.37
CA ALA A 552 36.09 -4.62 -5.50
C ALA A 552 35.70 -6.11 -5.39
N GLU A 553 36.61 -7.02 -5.74
CA GLU A 553 36.39 -8.45 -5.51
C GLU A 553 36.95 -8.81 -4.13
N VAL A 554 36.04 -9.03 -3.18
CA VAL A 554 36.35 -9.26 -1.76
C VAL A 554 35.97 -10.69 -1.40
N LEU A 555 36.96 -11.50 -1.03
CA LEU A 555 36.80 -12.83 -0.48
C LEU A 555 36.36 -12.70 0.98
N LEU A 556 35.17 -13.24 1.31
CA LEU A 556 34.61 -13.17 2.63
C LEU A 556 34.74 -14.53 3.34
N ASP A 557 35.38 -14.55 4.50
CA ASP A 557 35.62 -15.75 5.33
C ASP A 557 36.34 -16.89 4.57
N GLY A 558 37.08 -16.62 3.49
CA GLY A 558 37.71 -17.63 2.67
C GLY A 558 36.78 -18.53 1.84
N ASP A 559 35.48 -18.19 1.79
CA ASP A 559 34.46 -19.04 1.18
C ASP A 559 34.03 -18.52 -0.22
N ARG A 560 33.57 -17.28 -0.31
CA ARG A 560 33.01 -16.73 -1.54
C ARG A 560 33.41 -15.29 -1.78
N VAL A 561 33.61 -14.97 -3.06
CA VAL A 561 33.91 -13.60 -3.51
C VAL A 561 32.61 -12.79 -3.65
N TYR A 562 32.58 -11.64 -2.99
CA TYR A 562 31.53 -10.62 -3.07
C TYR A 562 32.07 -9.42 -3.84
N ARG A 563 31.17 -8.74 -4.58
CA ARG A 563 31.56 -7.71 -5.55
C ARG A 563 30.81 -6.40 -5.31
N PRO A 564 31.04 -5.69 -4.19
CA PRO A 564 30.51 -4.34 -4.05
C PRO A 564 31.11 -3.44 -5.13
N ALA A 565 30.28 -2.54 -5.69
CA ALA A 565 30.67 -1.69 -6.80
C ALA A 565 30.30 -0.22 -6.55
N SER A 566 31.03 0.69 -7.17
CA SER A 566 30.68 2.10 -7.33
C SER A 566 30.56 2.39 -8.82
N THR A 567 29.43 2.89 -9.26
CA THR A 567 29.15 3.21 -10.66
C THR A 567 28.95 4.71 -10.81
N LYS A 568 29.84 5.35 -11.58
CA LYS A 568 29.71 6.75 -11.95
C LYS A 568 29.10 6.86 -13.34
N TYR A 569 27.83 7.28 -13.40
CA TYR A 569 27.16 7.50 -14.67
C TYR A 569 27.59 8.80 -15.30
N LEU A 570 28.19 8.73 -16.50
CA LEU A 570 28.85 9.86 -17.16
C LEU A 570 27.92 11.03 -17.46
N GLN A 571 26.65 10.74 -17.83
CA GLN A 571 25.64 11.75 -18.15
C GLN A 571 25.06 12.44 -16.92
N PHE A 572 25.16 11.84 -15.73
CA PHE A 572 24.56 12.35 -14.50
C PHE A 572 25.57 12.84 -13.48
N GLY A 573 26.84 12.44 -13.63
CA GLY A 573 27.92 12.80 -12.71
C GLY A 573 27.77 12.24 -11.28
N GLN A 574 26.78 11.38 -11.05
CA GLN A 574 26.50 10.75 -9.76
C GLN A 574 27.22 9.42 -9.62
N ASP A 575 27.83 9.21 -8.45
CA ASP A 575 28.36 7.92 -8.04
C ASP A 575 27.30 7.14 -7.27
N ILE A 576 26.97 5.94 -7.75
CA ILE A 576 25.97 5.05 -7.12
C ILE A 576 26.68 3.80 -6.64
N GLY A 577 26.64 3.59 -5.32
CA GLY A 577 27.12 2.36 -4.70
C GLY A 577 26.16 1.21 -4.99
N THR A 578 26.65 0.10 -5.53
CA THR A 578 25.91 -1.16 -5.62
C THR A 578 26.50 -2.11 -4.59
N PRO A 579 25.75 -2.43 -3.53
CA PRO A 579 26.23 -3.30 -2.48
C PRO A 579 26.33 -4.76 -2.96
N SER A 580 27.09 -5.55 -2.21
CA SER A 580 27.11 -7.01 -2.35
C SER A 580 26.77 -7.64 -1.01
N VAL A 581 25.72 -8.49 -0.98
CA VAL A 581 25.14 -8.98 0.27
C VAL A 581 25.27 -10.49 0.38
N ARG A 582 25.83 -10.96 1.51
CA ARG A 582 25.70 -12.35 1.94
C ARG A 582 24.47 -12.48 2.81
N THR A 583 23.37 -12.94 2.22
CA THR A 583 22.13 -13.19 2.96
C THR A 583 22.25 -14.43 3.81
N GLY A 584 21.85 -14.33 5.07
CA GLY A 584 21.85 -15.43 6.03
C GLY A 584 20.55 -15.51 6.83
N VAL A 585 20.26 -16.68 7.40
CA VAL A 585 19.05 -16.91 8.21
C VAL A 585 19.05 -16.06 9.48
N THR A 586 20.19 -15.86 10.09
CA THR A 586 20.33 -15.10 11.35
C THR A 586 20.84 -13.68 11.14
N LYS A 587 21.70 -13.46 10.14
CA LYS A 587 22.32 -12.17 9.86
C LYS A 587 22.77 -12.09 8.42
N ASP A 588 22.66 -10.91 7.83
CA ASP A 588 23.27 -10.55 6.55
C ASP A 588 24.61 -9.87 6.80
N VAL A 589 25.58 -10.14 5.91
CA VAL A 589 26.83 -9.36 5.80
C VAL A 589 26.74 -8.54 4.53
N TYR A 590 26.66 -7.23 4.69
CA TYR A 590 26.42 -6.27 3.63
C TYR A 590 27.69 -5.46 3.40
N LEU A 591 28.19 -5.47 2.17
CA LEU A 591 29.40 -4.80 1.76
C LEU A 591 29.07 -3.66 0.79
N THR A 592 29.62 -2.49 1.00
CA THR A 592 29.53 -1.37 0.06
C THR A 592 30.93 -0.77 -0.17
N LEU A 593 31.19 -0.42 -1.42
CA LEU A 593 32.42 0.25 -1.82
C LEU A 593 32.21 1.76 -1.71
N GLU A 594 33.05 2.42 -0.91
CA GLU A 594 32.98 3.87 -0.75
C GLU A 594 33.45 4.59 -2.04
N PRO A 595 32.80 5.71 -2.40
CA PRO A 595 33.18 6.51 -3.56
C PRO A 595 34.64 7.01 -3.45
N GLY A 596 35.38 6.94 -4.56
CA GLY A 596 36.77 7.36 -4.59
C GLY A 596 37.78 6.27 -4.26
N SER A 597 37.33 5.06 -3.87
CA SER A 597 38.14 3.86 -3.87
C SER A 597 38.58 3.51 -5.29
N GLY A 598 39.81 3.03 -5.46
CA GLY A 598 40.33 2.66 -6.77
C GLY A 598 41.77 3.10 -6.93
N VAL A 599 42.33 2.89 -8.10
CA VAL A 599 43.76 3.19 -8.39
C VAL A 599 43.98 4.70 -8.36
N ARG A 600 44.50 5.22 -7.25
CA ARG A 600 45.10 6.56 -7.16
C ARG A 600 46.59 6.42 -6.98
N GLY A 601 47.35 6.88 -7.97
CA GLY A 601 48.80 7.02 -7.82
C GLY A 601 49.63 5.73 -7.62
N GLY A 602 49.07 4.57 -7.98
CA GLY A 602 49.74 3.28 -7.81
C GLY A 602 49.23 2.44 -6.62
N ASP A 603 48.47 3.01 -5.70
CA ASP A 603 47.88 2.29 -4.58
C ASP A 603 46.66 1.49 -5.03
N ARG A 604 46.64 0.22 -4.64
CA ARG A 604 45.55 -0.73 -4.95
C ARG A 604 44.77 -1.04 -3.68
N ASP A 605 44.16 -0.01 -3.10
CA ASP A 605 43.36 -0.13 -1.91
C ASP A 605 41.86 0.13 -2.20
N ALA A 606 41.01 -0.51 -1.44
CA ALA A 606 39.57 -0.28 -1.49
C ALA A 606 39.04 0.02 -0.08
N VAL A 607 38.31 1.11 0.04
CA VAL A 607 37.56 1.42 1.27
C VAL A 607 36.22 0.73 1.23
N ILE A 608 36.06 -0.30 2.04
CA ILE A 608 34.84 -1.12 2.13
C ILE A 608 34.15 -0.82 3.45
N ARG A 609 32.88 -0.42 3.38
CA ARG A 609 32.03 -0.33 4.55
C ARG A 609 31.25 -1.62 4.70
N VAL A 610 31.34 -2.21 5.87
CA VAL A 610 30.71 -3.50 6.22
C VAL A 610 29.60 -3.25 7.21
N PHE A 611 28.45 -3.86 6.97
CA PHE A 611 27.35 -3.89 7.93
C PHE A 611 26.97 -5.35 8.22
N VAL A 612 26.81 -5.69 9.49
CA VAL A 612 26.23 -6.97 9.92
C VAL A 612 24.86 -6.69 10.48
N LYS A 613 23.83 -7.17 9.77
CA LYS A 613 22.42 -6.87 10.03
C LYS A 613 21.65 -8.14 10.39
N PRO A 614 21.09 -8.24 11.61
CA PRO A 614 20.32 -9.42 11.99
C PRO A 614 18.94 -9.43 11.36
N LEU A 615 18.46 -10.63 11.03
CA LEU A 615 17.08 -10.99 10.68
C LEU A 615 16.49 -10.28 9.44
N ILE A 616 17.29 -9.68 8.56
CA ILE A 616 16.76 -8.99 7.36
C ILE A 616 15.99 -9.95 6.44
N LEU A 617 16.47 -11.18 6.24
CA LEU A 617 15.76 -12.19 5.44
C LEU A 617 14.30 -12.38 5.88
N TRP A 618 14.03 -12.25 7.19
CA TRP A 618 12.69 -12.46 7.75
C TRP A 618 11.71 -11.34 7.40
N LEU A 619 12.17 -10.16 7.00
CA LEU A 619 11.30 -9.11 6.43
C LEU A 619 10.63 -9.60 5.15
N TRP A 620 11.41 -10.22 4.27
CA TRP A 620 10.93 -10.72 2.97
C TRP A 620 10.03 -11.93 3.14
N ILE A 621 10.41 -12.86 4.01
CA ILE A 621 9.59 -14.03 4.37
C ILE A 621 8.27 -13.56 5.00
N GLY A 622 8.32 -12.62 5.95
CA GLY A 622 7.13 -12.02 6.55
C GLY A 622 6.20 -11.40 5.51
N GLY A 623 6.77 -10.67 4.55
CA GLY A 623 6.03 -10.10 3.41
C GLY A 623 5.33 -11.16 2.55
N GLY A 624 6.00 -12.26 2.24
CA GLY A 624 5.42 -13.40 1.54
C GLY A 624 4.25 -14.03 2.32
N ILE A 625 4.39 -14.16 3.64
CA ILE A 625 3.32 -14.66 4.53
C ILE A 625 2.12 -13.70 4.54
N VAL A 626 2.35 -12.37 4.58
CA VAL A 626 1.27 -11.37 4.49
C VAL A 626 0.52 -11.50 3.17
N ALA A 627 1.23 -11.61 2.05
CA ALA A 627 0.62 -11.79 0.74
C ALA A 627 -0.25 -13.05 0.67
N PHE A 628 0.30 -14.18 1.10
CA PHE A 628 -0.40 -15.46 1.11
C PHE A 628 -1.62 -15.43 2.04
N GLY A 629 -1.48 -14.91 3.26
CA GLY A 629 -2.58 -14.76 4.21
C GLY A 629 -3.71 -13.87 3.67
N THR A 630 -3.36 -12.79 2.96
CA THR A 630 -4.36 -11.89 2.36
C THR A 630 -5.12 -12.57 1.21
N LEU A 631 -4.46 -13.37 0.39
CA LEU A 631 -5.12 -14.18 -0.63
C LEU A 631 -6.14 -15.13 0.02
N LEU A 632 -5.74 -15.85 1.08
CA LEU A 632 -6.66 -16.73 1.83
C LEU A 632 -7.83 -15.95 2.46
N ALA A 633 -7.60 -14.73 2.95
CA ALA A 633 -8.62 -13.87 3.51
C ALA A 633 -9.62 -13.32 2.46
N ALA A 634 -9.17 -13.11 1.22
CA ALA A 634 -9.98 -12.61 0.12
C ALA A 634 -10.97 -13.66 -0.43
N PHE A 635 -10.67 -14.97 -0.28
CA PHE A 635 -11.57 -16.05 -0.68
C PHE A 635 -12.67 -16.27 0.37
N PRO A 636 -13.93 -16.48 -0.05
CA PRO A 636 -15.00 -16.77 0.89
C PRO A 636 -14.80 -18.16 1.50
N SER A 637 -14.90 -18.26 2.82
CA SER A 637 -15.09 -19.55 3.47
C SER A 637 -16.43 -20.16 3.04
N SER A 638 -16.54 -21.47 3.00
CA SER A 638 -17.74 -22.22 2.58
C SER A 638 -18.96 -22.04 3.52
N ARG A 639 -18.85 -21.21 4.56
CA ARG A 639 -19.98 -20.88 5.43
C ARG A 639 -21.06 -20.15 4.62
N ARG A 640 -22.28 -20.68 4.65
CA ARG A 640 -23.50 -20.05 4.12
C ARG A 640 -23.46 -18.56 4.41
N ARG A 641 -23.49 -17.74 3.35
CA ARG A 641 -23.79 -16.30 3.48
C ARG A 641 -25.08 -16.19 4.29
N ARG A 642 -25.05 -15.56 5.44
CA ARG A 642 -26.29 -15.00 5.99
C ARG A 642 -26.83 -14.08 4.90
N PRO A 643 -28.15 -14.14 4.58
CA PRO A 643 -28.72 -13.19 3.64
C PRO A 643 -28.50 -11.79 4.26
N THR A 644 -27.49 -11.08 3.76
CA THR A 644 -27.41 -9.63 3.95
C THR A 644 -28.28 -9.04 2.88
N ASP A 645 -29.10 -8.04 3.22
CA ASP A 645 -29.85 -7.29 2.23
C ASP A 645 -28.92 -6.94 1.07
N PRO A 646 -29.32 -7.20 -0.17
CA PRO A 646 -28.51 -6.82 -1.32
C PRO A 646 -28.17 -5.33 -1.20
N ALA A 647 -26.95 -4.92 -1.56
CA ALA A 647 -26.59 -3.50 -1.58
C ALA A 647 -27.54 -2.67 -2.47
N SER A 648 -28.24 -3.34 -3.38
CA SER A 648 -29.28 -2.82 -4.28
C SER A 648 -30.67 -2.73 -3.64
N ALA A 649 -30.94 -3.42 -2.53
CA ALA A 649 -32.25 -3.32 -1.92
C ALA A 649 -32.44 -1.90 -1.35
N PRO A 650 -33.54 -1.22 -1.65
CA PRO A 650 -33.90 -0.01 -0.91
C PRO A 650 -33.92 -0.37 0.57
N VAL A 651 -33.24 0.39 1.41
CA VAL A 651 -33.44 0.30 2.86
C VAL A 651 -34.94 0.56 3.06
N PRO A 652 -35.72 -0.36 3.66
CA PRO A 652 -37.11 -0.09 3.96
C PRO A 652 -37.14 1.08 4.95
N VAL A 653 -37.26 2.29 4.44
CA VAL A 653 -37.55 3.45 5.26
C VAL A 653 -38.99 3.26 5.70
N GLY A 654 -39.15 2.85 6.95
CA GLY A 654 -40.45 2.92 7.59
C GLY A 654 -41.46 1.79 7.33
N ARG A 655 -41.11 0.67 6.65
CA ARG A 655 -42.10 -0.43 6.52
C ARG A 655 -42.50 -1.04 7.85
N SER A 656 -41.68 -0.98 8.89
CA SER A 656 -42.09 -1.40 10.23
C SER A 656 -43.07 -0.42 10.89
N GLU A 657 -42.88 0.87 10.69
CA GLU A 657 -43.78 1.88 11.26
C GLU A 657 -45.07 2.03 10.46
N GLU A 658 -44.99 2.01 9.12
CA GLU A 658 -46.16 2.01 8.26
C GLU A 658 -47.00 0.74 8.40
N ARG A 659 -46.34 -0.42 8.55
CA ARG A 659 -47.08 -1.68 8.77
C ARG A 659 -47.71 -1.74 10.15
N VAL A 660 -47.01 -1.32 11.18
CA VAL A 660 -47.54 -1.18 12.53
C VAL A 660 -48.63 -0.11 12.59
N ALA A 661 -48.49 0.99 11.85
CA ALA A 661 -49.52 2.01 11.74
C ALA A 661 -50.74 1.51 10.94
N ALA A 662 -50.56 0.77 9.86
CA ALA A 662 -51.61 0.15 9.08
C ALA A 662 -52.32 -0.99 9.83
N GLU A 663 -51.58 -1.82 10.56
CA GLU A 663 -52.10 -2.88 11.41
C GLU A 663 -52.90 -2.30 12.62
N ARG A 664 -52.45 -1.17 13.18
CA ARG A 664 -53.19 -0.41 14.19
C ARG A 664 -54.44 0.26 13.63
N ALA A 665 -54.39 0.77 12.41
CA ALA A 665 -55.52 1.40 11.74
C ALA A 665 -56.57 0.38 11.29
N ALA A 666 -56.16 -0.86 11.00
CA ALA A 666 -57.06 -1.95 10.61
C ALA A 666 -57.74 -2.66 11.82
N GLY A 667 -57.37 -2.32 13.05
CA GLY A 667 -57.99 -2.89 14.25
C GLY A 667 -57.65 -4.37 14.52
N GLU A 668 -56.70 -4.93 13.82
CA GLU A 668 -56.21 -6.30 14.04
C GLU A 668 -55.32 -6.34 15.28
N ARG A 669 -55.77 -7.06 16.30
CA ARG A 669 -54.92 -7.41 17.44
C ARG A 669 -53.82 -8.33 16.92
N PRO A 670 -52.53 -8.13 17.28
CA PRO A 670 -51.50 -9.07 16.91
C PRO A 670 -51.86 -10.46 17.41
N ASP A 671 -51.88 -11.44 16.53
CA ASP A 671 -52.10 -12.85 16.85
C ASP A 671 -50.91 -13.35 17.68
N THR A 672 -51.10 -13.35 18.98
CA THR A 672 -50.11 -13.86 19.95
C THR A 672 -50.05 -15.38 20.01
N SER A 673 -50.90 -16.10 19.21
CA SER A 673 -50.95 -17.57 19.22
C SER A 673 -49.82 -18.25 18.40
N ARG A 674 -49.00 -17.49 17.67
CA ARG A 674 -47.84 -18.03 16.89
C ARG A 674 -46.47 -17.82 17.53
N VAL A 675 -46.40 -17.36 18.78
CA VAL A 675 -45.13 -17.15 19.51
C VAL A 675 -44.81 -18.28 20.48
N GLY A 676 -45.48 -19.39 20.40
CA GLY A 676 -45.23 -20.48 21.32
C GLY A 676 -45.19 -21.84 20.63
N THR A 677 -44.05 -22.19 19.99
CA THR A 677 -43.67 -23.62 19.80
C THR A 677 -42.29 -23.81 19.11
N ASP A 678 -41.45 -22.77 18.95
CA ASP A 678 -40.10 -23.00 18.39
C ASP A 678 -38.94 -22.54 19.32
N ALA A 679 -39.19 -22.47 20.64
CA ALA A 679 -38.17 -22.03 21.60
C ALA A 679 -37.47 -23.18 22.36
N ASP A 680 -37.89 -24.42 22.21
CA ASP A 680 -37.40 -25.53 23.05
C ASP A 680 -36.49 -26.57 22.39
N ASP A 681 -36.05 -26.34 21.14
CA ASP A 681 -35.11 -27.28 20.46
C ASP A 681 -33.88 -26.63 19.88
N VAL A 682 -33.19 -25.75 20.64
CA VAL A 682 -31.83 -25.36 20.34
C VAL A 682 -30.93 -25.86 21.46
N PRO A 683 -30.07 -26.88 21.21
CA PRO A 683 -29.16 -27.38 22.24
C PRO A 683 -28.25 -26.26 22.72
N ALA A 684 -28.07 -26.15 24.01
CA ALA A 684 -27.27 -25.15 24.74
C ALA A 684 -25.78 -25.11 24.32
N GLU A 685 -25.32 -25.95 23.41
CA GLU A 685 -23.93 -26.02 22.93
C GLU A 685 -23.58 -25.05 21.78
N GLU A 686 -24.53 -24.38 21.14
CA GLU A 686 -24.22 -23.44 20.05
C GLU A 686 -23.93 -21.99 20.49
N LEU A 687 -24.09 -21.66 21.76
CA LEU A 687 -23.85 -20.31 22.29
C LEU A 687 -22.40 -20.05 22.78
N THR A 688 -21.53 -21.05 22.74
CA THR A 688 -20.11 -20.90 23.17
C THR A 688 -19.08 -20.92 22.03
N GLY A 689 -19.52 -20.88 20.80
CA GLY A 689 -18.63 -21.02 19.63
C GLY A 689 -18.47 -19.75 18.82
N VAL A 690 -17.34 -19.04 19.04
CA VAL A 690 -16.61 -18.03 18.24
C VAL A 690 -16.92 -16.60 18.55
#